data_8eb71d9436f0c1b86bfb683c5b843ccc
#
_entry.id   8eb71d9436f0c1b86bfb683c5b843ccc
#
_cell.length_a   1.000
_cell.length_b   1.000
_cell.length_c   1.000
_cell.angle_alpha   90.00
_cell.angle_beta   90.00
_cell.angle_gamma   90.00
#
_symmetry.space_group_name_H-M   'P 1'
#
loop_
_entity.id
_entity.type
_entity.pdbx_description
1 polymer ?
#
loop_
_entity_poly.entity_id
_entity_poly.type
_entity_poly.pdbx_seq_one_letter_code
_entity_poly.pdbx_strand_id
1 'polypeptide(L)'
;MKRNTQANDGKVLRYSLRKYKLGLASVTIGAIFLSFAAVQGVKADEAVSTPDSSTQVEPADPSLTTSGLVTETPTAPVTAENTSVSKENEPVSLPEGNTGPTETTKLTETSENTPKTVSTNNSQALTNASENPIAEGTIRLHFQELPSPDKSSLGLWTWDDVETPSSQKGAWPTGATSFAEAKQDDYGVYLDVKLSSAPKKLSFLINNAAGTNLSGDKAVEILSPQMNEAWIDKDFQVYSYQPIPQDHVRINYFRTDGDYSNKSVWYWGDVKDAPSNWPDGVNFQPNGKYGAYLDIPLTQAAKSIGFLLLDESKTGDDVKIQPNDYKFSDLKKSRQLFVRDTDPTVYTNPYFVKDVRLTGAQQLSPSQIELSFTNLDEVSSEDILKDLKVTDKDGNSVTLKQLDLDAKLKKATLTGDFAAENLPYKVTLGSDSFKTSESWQLKDALYSYDGELGARLEENGTKAHVTLWSPSADQVDIIVYDKNNQDKVLAERTLSKGPRGTWQADLLATDFGLENLTGYYYQYRIKRGDQSVIVLDPYAKSLAAWNSDDASKGPEHKIAKAAFVDPANYGPKDLDYAKIPNFKSREDAIIYEAHVRDFTSDKAISAELKHQFGTFAAFAERLDYLKDLGVTHIQLLPVLSYYFVNELQNGKRLDAYASSDSNYNWGYDPVQYNVPEGSYASDPNDPYARILELQDTIDTYHRANLSVIMDVVYNHVYQADEYAFEQIVPGYFYRYNAEGERTNGTFCGNDVASERSMVRHYIKQSLKQWVSLYGFDGFRFDLMGIHDITTMNEIRKAATAVDPSIIIYGEGWAAKAPQMPEDSLAMKANTYRMPG
;
A
#
# COMPACT_ATOMS: atom_id res chain seq x y z
N MET A 1 53.02 53.31 -7.32
CA MET A 1 52.78 51.99 -6.78
C MET A 1 51.60 51.37 -7.53
N LYS A 2 51.89 50.52 -8.49
CA LYS A 2 50.87 49.80 -9.27
C LYS A 2 50.55 48.50 -8.56
N ARG A 3 49.29 48.27 -8.21
CA ARG A 3 48.81 46.96 -7.77
C ARG A 3 48.51 46.12 -9.02
N ASN A 4 49.24 45.04 -9.17
CA ASN A 4 48.93 43.95 -10.13
C ASN A 4 47.80 43.13 -9.52
N THR A 5 46.66 43.13 -10.14
CA THR A 5 45.63 42.14 -9.97
C THR A 5 45.89 41.02 -10.99
N GLN A 6 46.48 39.90 -10.55
CA GLN A 6 46.46 38.68 -11.32
C GLN A 6 45.08 38.06 -11.19
N ALA A 7 44.44 37.91 -12.33
CA ALA A 7 43.25 37.08 -12.43
C ALA A 7 43.62 35.60 -12.17
N ASN A 8 42.99 34.98 -11.17
CA ASN A 8 43.08 33.57 -10.94
C ASN A 8 42.20 32.90 -11.98
N ASP A 9 42.83 32.31 -13.00
CA ASP A 9 42.14 31.38 -13.91
C ASP A 9 41.65 30.17 -13.09
N GLY A 10 40.34 30.13 -12.88
CA GLY A 10 39.69 29.00 -12.26
C GLY A 10 39.89 27.74 -13.10
N LYS A 11 40.88 26.97 -12.79
CA LYS A 11 41.00 25.60 -13.26
C LYS A 11 39.88 24.81 -12.56
N VAL A 12 38.74 24.70 -13.25
CA VAL A 12 37.76 23.66 -12.94
C VAL A 12 38.49 22.34 -13.14
N LEU A 13 38.83 21.68 -12.06
CA LEU A 13 39.32 20.31 -12.08
C LEU A 13 38.19 19.42 -12.62
N ARG A 14 38.14 19.25 -13.94
CA ARG A 14 37.36 18.21 -14.57
C ARG A 14 38.08 16.90 -14.30
N TYR A 15 37.69 16.22 -13.20
CA TYR A 15 38.06 14.83 -13.03
C TYR A 15 37.40 14.04 -14.13
N SER A 16 38.15 13.58 -15.11
CA SER A 16 37.64 12.72 -16.13
C SER A 16 37.43 11.35 -15.54
N LEU A 17 36.21 10.83 -15.63
CA LEU A 17 35.82 9.45 -15.27
C LEU A 17 36.78 8.36 -15.80
N ARG A 18 37.68 8.68 -16.71
CA ARG A 18 38.69 7.76 -17.25
C ARG A 18 39.84 7.47 -16.29
N LYS A 19 39.99 8.19 -15.20
CA LYS A 19 41.15 7.99 -14.24
C LYS A 19 40.88 7.01 -13.11
N TYR A 20 39.61 6.70 -12.85
CA TYR A 20 39.21 5.77 -11.79
C TYR A 20 38.26 4.73 -12.29
N LYS A 21 38.75 3.52 -12.58
CA LYS A 21 37.90 2.36 -12.91
C LYS A 21 36.98 1.99 -11.75
N LEU A 22 37.34 2.34 -10.51
CA LEU A 22 36.54 2.11 -9.30
C LEU A 22 35.33 3.05 -9.17
N GLY A 23 35.43 4.32 -9.62
CA GLY A 23 34.31 5.26 -9.56
C GLY A 23 33.17 4.89 -10.51
N LEU A 24 33.46 4.17 -11.61
CA LEU A 24 32.44 3.65 -12.51
C LEU A 24 31.68 2.47 -11.90
N ALA A 25 32.35 1.65 -11.08
CA ALA A 25 31.72 0.53 -10.41
C ALA A 25 30.71 1.01 -9.36
N SER A 26 31.07 2.05 -8.58
CA SER A 26 30.17 2.63 -7.57
C SER A 26 28.88 3.23 -8.16
N VAL A 27 29.02 3.98 -9.26
CA VAL A 27 27.83 4.56 -9.96
C VAL A 27 26.99 3.48 -10.65
N THR A 28 27.65 2.43 -11.18
CA THR A 28 26.96 1.30 -11.81
C THR A 28 26.25 0.44 -10.77
N ILE A 29 26.84 0.28 -9.59
CA ILE A 29 26.23 -0.43 -8.47
C ILE A 29 24.98 0.33 -8.00
N GLY A 30 25.03 1.64 -7.79
CA GLY A 30 23.84 2.44 -7.43
C GLY A 30 22.70 2.35 -8.48
N ALA A 31 23.04 2.37 -9.78
CA ALA A 31 22.05 2.20 -10.84
C ALA A 31 21.47 0.78 -10.93
N ILE A 32 22.28 -0.23 -10.58
CA ILE A 32 21.84 -1.63 -10.52
C ILE A 32 20.93 -1.83 -9.30
N PHE A 33 21.19 -1.19 -8.17
CA PHE A 33 20.35 -1.24 -6.98
C PHE A 33 18.94 -0.69 -7.25
N LEU A 34 18.84 0.46 -7.88
CA LEU A 34 17.55 1.02 -8.29
C LEU A 34 16.80 0.11 -9.27
N SER A 35 17.53 -0.62 -10.13
CA SER A 35 16.94 -1.59 -11.04
C SER A 35 16.51 -2.88 -10.34
N PHE A 36 17.24 -3.31 -9.31
CA PHE A 36 16.92 -4.53 -8.56
C PHE A 36 15.78 -4.33 -7.55
N ALA A 37 15.73 -3.19 -6.88
CA ALA A 37 14.59 -2.85 -6.01
C ALA A 37 13.28 -2.76 -6.83
N ALA A 38 13.33 -2.14 -8.02
CA ALA A 38 12.19 -2.09 -8.92
C ALA A 38 11.77 -3.48 -9.46
N VAL A 39 12.75 -4.38 -9.70
CA VAL A 39 12.46 -5.75 -10.16
C VAL A 39 11.97 -6.64 -9.02
N GLN A 40 12.42 -6.42 -7.78
CA GLN A 40 11.91 -7.17 -6.63
C GLN A 40 10.52 -6.68 -6.21
N GLY A 41 10.24 -5.36 -6.27
CA GLY A 41 8.90 -4.84 -6.06
C GLY A 41 7.86 -5.42 -7.04
N VAL A 42 8.23 -5.53 -8.33
CA VAL A 42 7.37 -6.18 -9.34
C VAL A 42 7.20 -7.67 -9.06
N LYS A 43 8.22 -8.36 -8.52
CA LYS A 43 8.09 -9.78 -8.15
C LYS A 43 7.25 -10.00 -6.90
N ALA A 44 7.24 -9.06 -5.96
CA ALA A 44 6.35 -9.14 -4.80
C ALA A 44 4.88 -9.01 -5.21
N ASP A 45 4.56 -8.10 -6.12
CA ASP A 45 3.21 -7.97 -6.68
C ASP A 45 2.79 -9.19 -7.54
N GLU A 46 3.73 -9.82 -8.28
CA GLU A 46 3.47 -11.06 -9.01
C GLU A 46 3.29 -12.28 -8.08
N ALA A 47 3.91 -12.31 -6.90
CA ALA A 47 3.74 -13.39 -5.94
C ALA A 47 2.35 -13.39 -5.26
N VAL A 48 1.67 -12.24 -5.22
CA VAL A 48 0.30 -12.09 -4.70
C VAL A 48 -0.77 -12.51 -5.72
N SER A 49 -0.40 -12.69 -6.99
CA SER A 49 -1.33 -13.03 -8.09
C SER A 49 -1.30 -14.49 -8.57
N THR A 50 -0.73 -15.44 -7.81
CA THR A 50 -0.87 -16.86 -8.16
C THR A 50 -2.26 -17.36 -7.76
N PRO A 51 -3.04 -17.93 -8.67
CA PRO A 51 -4.37 -18.41 -8.40
C PRO A 51 -4.33 -19.65 -7.50
N ASP A 52 -5.08 -19.58 -6.46
CA ASP A 52 -5.43 -20.66 -5.55
C ASP A 52 -6.00 -21.86 -6.35
N SER A 53 -5.24 -22.94 -6.45
CA SER A 53 -5.75 -24.21 -6.93
C SER A 53 -6.26 -25.03 -5.75
N SER A 54 -7.39 -24.62 -5.18
CA SER A 54 -8.12 -25.42 -4.22
C SER A 54 -8.89 -26.53 -4.96
N THR A 55 -8.30 -27.69 -5.07
CA THR A 55 -9.06 -28.92 -5.22
C THR A 55 -9.68 -29.24 -3.87
N GLN A 56 -10.97 -29.08 -3.76
CA GLN A 56 -11.77 -29.58 -2.65
C GLN A 56 -11.62 -31.10 -2.57
N VAL A 57 -11.15 -31.56 -1.41
CA VAL A 57 -11.36 -32.94 -0.97
C VAL A 57 -12.34 -32.87 0.19
N GLU A 58 -13.52 -33.44 0.00
CA GLU A 58 -14.52 -33.63 1.04
C GLU A 58 -13.96 -34.45 2.22
N PRO A 59 -14.41 -34.19 3.45
CA PRO A 59 -14.00 -34.95 4.62
C PRO A 59 -14.79 -36.28 4.70
N ALA A 60 -14.07 -37.37 4.68
CA ALA A 60 -14.61 -38.66 5.01
C ALA A 60 -14.54 -38.92 6.52
N ASP A 61 -15.63 -39.41 7.04
CA ASP A 61 -15.96 -39.83 8.40
C ASP A 61 -15.01 -40.94 8.94
N PRO A 62 -14.58 -40.95 10.21
CA PRO A 62 -13.69 -41.93 10.79
C PRO A 62 -14.48 -43.02 11.50
N SER A 63 -14.42 -44.25 10.97
CA SER A 63 -14.64 -45.41 11.84
C SER A 63 -13.99 -46.71 11.30
N LEU A 64 -13.31 -47.37 12.24
CA LEU A 64 -12.99 -48.78 12.34
C LEU A 64 -11.68 -49.36 11.76
N THR A 65 -10.72 -49.46 12.66
CA THR A 65 -10.03 -50.70 13.16
C THR A 65 -9.21 -51.61 12.26
N THR A 66 -7.98 -51.79 12.73
CA THR A 66 -7.16 -52.99 12.93
C THR A 66 -6.40 -53.67 11.77
N SER A 67 -5.10 -53.70 12.03
CA SER A 67 -4.11 -54.78 11.90
C SER A 67 -3.65 -55.29 10.55
N GLY A 68 -2.32 -55.36 10.40
CA GLY A 68 -1.67 -56.28 9.47
C GLY A 68 -0.29 -55.83 9.00
N LEU A 69 0.72 -56.15 9.77
CA LEU A 69 2.12 -56.22 9.40
C LEU A 69 2.31 -57.07 8.15
N VAL A 70 3.17 -56.72 7.20
CA VAL A 70 4.28 -57.49 6.63
C VAL A 70 5.17 -56.63 5.71
N THR A 71 6.44 -56.70 5.91
CA THR A 71 7.63 -56.32 5.17
C THR A 71 7.70 -56.85 3.75
N GLU A 72 8.31 -56.09 2.82
CA GLU A 72 9.53 -56.46 2.07
C GLU A 72 9.84 -55.50 0.93
N THR A 73 11.06 -55.06 0.89
CA THR A 73 11.82 -54.51 -0.21
C THR A 73 12.63 -55.65 -0.87
N PRO A 74 13.40 -55.48 -1.93
CA PRO A 74 13.50 -54.50 -3.06
C PRO A 74 13.63 -55.17 -4.45
N THR A 75 13.73 -54.45 -5.56
CA THR A 75 14.78 -54.63 -6.60
C THR A 75 14.51 -53.81 -7.87
N ALA A 76 15.51 -53.08 -8.26
CA ALA A 76 15.74 -52.65 -9.64
C ALA A 76 16.55 -53.77 -10.36
N PRO A 77 16.93 -53.73 -11.62
CA PRO A 77 17.13 -52.63 -12.56
C PRO A 77 16.90 -53.02 -14.06
N VAL A 78 17.39 -52.17 -14.96
CA VAL A 78 18.03 -52.47 -16.27
C VAL A 78 17.34 -51.95 -17.56
N THR A 79 17.92 -50.91 -18.14
CA THR A 79 18.57 -50.67 -19.47
C THR A 79 17.69 -50.93 -20.69
N ALA A 80 17.83 -50.31 -21.77
CA ALA A 80 18.81 -49.54 -22.57
C ALA A 80 18.10 -49.02 -23.81
N GLU A 81 18.51 -48.12 -24.47
CA GLU A 81 19.48 -47.70 -25.44
C GLU A 81 18.83 -46.97 -26.66
N ASN A 82 19.46 -45.89 -26.98
CA ASN A 82 19.98 -45.47 -28.29
C ASN A 82 19.01 -45.19 -29.47
N THR A 83 19.08 -44.08 -30.14
CA THR A 83 20.19 -43.54 -30.95
C THR A 83 19.81 -42.17 -31.56
N SER A 84 20.69 -41.25 -31.41
CA SER A 84 21.34 -40.30 -32.30
C SER A 84 20.73 -39.96 -33.67
N VAL A 85 20.71 -38.69 -34.09
CA VAL A 85 21.65 -38.11 -35.07
C VAL A 85 21.37 -36.62 -35.27
N SER A 86 22.45 -35.86 -35.21
CA SER A 86 22.68 -34.44 -35.50
C SER A 86 22.43 -34.08 -36.97
N LYS A 87 22.13 -32.77 -37.21
CA LYS A 87 22.97 -31.97 -38.15
C LYS A 87 22.53 -30.48 -38.16
N GLU A 88 23.55 -29.68 -38.04
CA GLU A 88 23.68 -28.26 -38.35
C GLU A 88 23.23 -27.89 -39.75
N ASN A 89 22.82 -26.65 -39.95
CA ASN A 89 23.42 -25.69 -40.88
C ASN A 89 22.72 -24.33 -40.83
N GLU A 90 23.52 -23.33 -40.63
CA GLU A 90 23.32 -21.93 -41.00
C GLU A 90 23.60 -21.68 -42.48
N PRO A 91 23.63 -20.41 -42.92
CA PRO A 91 22.51 -19.47 -43.29
C PRO A 91 22.63 -19.11 -44.79
N VAL A 92 21.61 -18.49 -45.40
CA VAL A 92 21.76 -17.82 -46.66
C VAL A 92 21.01 -16.50 -46.76
N SER A 93 21.75 -15.51 -47.20
CA SER A 93 21.53 -14.11 -47.42
C SER A 93 20.50 -13.74 -48.48
N LEU A 94 20.07 -12.47 -48.36
CA LEU A 94 19.30 -11.61 -49.29
C LEU A 94 19.75 -11.67 -50.75
N PRO A 95 18.89 -11.20 -51.67
CA PRO A 95 19.28 -10.02 -52.44
C PRO A 95 18.19 -8.95 -52.66
N GLU A 96 18.72 -7.74 -52.83
CA GLU A 96 18.08 -6.50 -53.20
C GLU A 96 17.62 -6.40 -54.67
N GLY A 97 16.77 -5.40 -54.92
CA GLY A 97 16.68 -4.65 -56.15
C GLY A 97 15.34 -4.77 -56.91
N ASN A 98 14.67 -3.83 -57.42
CA ASN A 98 14.95 -2.45 -57.84
C ASN A 98 13.70 -1.90 -58.57
N THR A 99 13.43 -0.59 -58.42
CA THR A 99 12.85 0.37 -59.39
C THR A 99 11.41 0.25 -59.91
N GLY A 100 10.70 1.37 -59.70
CA GLY A 100 9.45 1.91 -60.17
C GLY A 100 9.28 2.03 -61.72
N PRO A 101 8.41 2.87 -62.28
CA PRO A 101 8.02 4.22 -61.86
C PRO A 101 6.51 4.60 -62.07
N THR A 102 6.14 5.72 -61.48
CA THR A 102 5.28 6.86 -61.88
C THR A 102 4.17 6.68 -62.93
N GLU A 103 2.95 7.12 -62.57
CA GLU A 103 2.24 8.08 -63.41
C GLU A 103 1.18 8.90 -62.66
N THR A 104 1.28 10.19 -62.86
CA THR A 104 0.51 11.32 -62.40
C THR A 104 -0.75 11.49 -63.18
N THR A 105 -1.88 11.86 -62.57
CA THR A 105 -2.85 12.74 -63.26
C THR A 105 -3.47 13.73 -62.28
N LYS A 106 -3.26 14.95 -62.60
CA LYS A 106 -3.78 16.19 -62.02
C LYS A 106 -5.16 16.51 -62.61
N LEU A 107 -6.00 17.20 -61.84
CA LEU A 107 -6.89 18.32 -62.24
C LEU A 107 -7.82 18.66 -61.08
N THR A 108 -7.79 19.77 -60.55
CA THR A 108 -7.95 21.20 -60.72
C THR A 108 -8.99 21.69 -59.72
N GLU A 109 -8.61 22.74 -59.07
CA GLU A 109 -9.32 23.62 -58.15
C GLU A 109 -10.65 24.19 -58.68
N THR A 110 -11.56 24.48 -57.73
CA THR A 110 -12.13 25.84 -57.66
C THR A 110 -12.60 26.14 -56.24
N SER A 111 -12.19 27.32 -55.80
CA SER A 111 -12.48 27.96 -54.52
C SER A 111 -13.91 28.52 -54.47
N GLU A 112 -14.52 28.57 -53.26
CA GLU A 112 -15.21 29.76 -52.78
C GLU A 112 -15.39 29.74 -51.25
N ASN A 113 -14.84 30.76 -50.65
CA ASN A 113 -14.96 31.13 -49.24
C ASN A 113 -16.30 31.81 -48.98
N THR A 114 -17.01 31.39 -47.97
CA THR A 114 -17.83 32.31 -47.14
C THR A 114 -18.01 31.70 -45.74
N PRO A 115 -17.87 32.50 -44.66
CA PRO A 115 -17.91 31.95 -43.29
C PRO A 115 -19.35 31.74 -42.84
N LYS A 116 -19.69 30.52 -42.45
CA LYS A 116 -20.94 30.22 -41.71
C LYS A 116 -20.64 30.13 -40.24
N THR A 117 -21.28 30.99 -39.50
CA THR A 117 -21.54 31.01 -38.07
C THR A 117 -21.73 29.59 -37.52
N VAL A 118 -20.89 29.24 -36.52
CA VAL A 118 -21.03 28.01 -35.74
C VAL A 118 -22.19 28.20 -34.77
N SER A 119 -23.32 27.63 -35.11
CA SER A 119 -24.40 27.39 -34.17
C SER A 119 -24.09 26.12 -33.42
N THR A 120 -23.86 26.28 -32.11
CA THR A 120 -23.74 25.16 -31.18
C THR A 120 -25.10 24.50 -31.00
N ASN A 121 -25.35 23.45 -31.79
CA ASN A 121 -26.39 22.46 -31.51
C ASN A 121 -25.73 21.07 -31.58
N ASN A 122 -25.17 20.66 -30.45
CA ASN A 122 -24.72 19.31 -30.23
C ASN A 122 -25.87 18.46 -29.73
N SER A 123 -26.77 18.06 -30.66
CA SER A 123 -27.77 17.03 -30.42
C SER A 123 -27.76 16.06 -31.60
N GLN A 124 -26.73 15.17 -31.59
CA GLN A 124 -26.92 13.91 -32.28
C GLN A 124 -27.58 12.96 -31.30
N ALA A 125 -28.85 12.76 -31.55
CA ALA A 125 -29.76 11.90 -30.83
C ALA A 125 -29.25 10.45 -30.84
N LEU A 126 -29.19 9.87 -29.67
CA LEU A 126 -29.14 8.43 -29.42
C LEU A 126 -30.52 7.85 -29.88
N THR A 127 -30.64 7.56 -31.15
CA THR A 127 -31.89 6.96 -31.66
C THR A 127 -31.63 5.52 -32.06
N ASN A 128 -31.82 4.61 -31.11
CA ASN A 128 -32.45 3.34 -31.41
C ASN A 128 -33.95 3.55 -31.26
N ALA A 129 -34.67 3.51 -32.35
CA ALA A 129 -36.11 3.71 -32.39
C ALA A 129 -36.78 2.62 -31.56
N SER A 130 -37.24 2.95 -30.37
CA SER A 130 -38.20 2.16 -29.59
C SER A 130 -39.49 2.06 -30.41
N GLU A 131 -40.11 0.88 -30.49
CA GLU A 131 -41.37 0.69 -31.16
C GLU A 131 -42.50 1.55 -30.56
N ASN A 132 -42.32 2.17 -29.40
CA ASN A 132 -43.19 3.10 -28.70
C ASN A 132 -42.42 4.37 -28.27
N PRO A 133 -42.44 5.45 -29.04
CA PRO A 133 -41.75 6.68 -28.70
C PRO A 133 -42.29 7.28 -27.39
N ILE A 134 -41.36 7.80 -26.56
CA ILE A 134 -41.69 8.48 -25.31
C ILE A 134 -42.04 9.93 -25.64
N ALA A 135 -43.19 10.40 -25.10
CA ALA A 135 -43.64 11.77 -25.32
C ALA A 135 -42.74 12.79 -24.64
N GLU A 136 -42.58 13.97 -25.20
CA GLU A 136 -41.83 15.06 -24.62
C GLU A 136 -42.29 15.42 -23.20
N GLY A 137 -41.36 15.66 -22.27
CA GLY A 137 -41.64 15.91 -20.86
C GLY A 137 -42.18 14.70 -20.09
N THR A 138 -41.95 13.50 -20.60
CA THR A 138 -42.34 12.24 -19.97
C THR A 138 -41.13 11.38 -19.68
N ILE A 139 -41.12 10.71 -18.52
CA ILE A 139 -40.16 9.66 -18.19
C ILE A 139 -40.86 8.30 -18.17
N ARG A 140 -40.23 7.33 -18.78
CA ARG A 140 -40.65 5.92 -18.75
C ARG A 140 -39.97 5.19 -17.62
N LEU A 141 -40.74 4.63 -16.70
CA LEU A 141 -40.29 3.79 -15.61
C LEU A 141 -40.43 2.32 -15.99
N HIS A 142 -39.32 1.62 -16.18
CA HIS A 142 -39.27 0.20 -16.49
C HIS A 142 -39.10 -0.61 -15.21
N PHE A 143 -39.95 -1.59 -14.97
CA PHE A 143 -39.92 -2.47 -13.81
C PHE A 143 -39.59 -3.88 -14.25
N GLN A 144 -38.48 -4.44 -13.75
CA GLN A 144 -38.03 -5.81 -14.07
C GLN A 144 -39.05 -6.85 -13.59
N GLU A 145 -39.57 -6.64 -12.37
CA GLU A 145 -40.53 -7.52 -11.74
C GLU A 145 -41.47 -6.69 -10.87
N LEU A 146 -42.75 -7.08 -10.80
CA LEU A 146 -43.76 -6.47 -9.94
C LEU A 146 -43.98 -7.31 -8.68
N PRO A 147 -44.33 -6.68 -7.53
CA PRO A 147 -44.53 -7.40 -6.27
C PRO A 147 -45.77 -8.32 -6.27
N SER A 148 -46.56 -8.31 -7.33
CA SER A 148 -47.70 -9.22 -7.57
C SER A 148 -47.86 -9.48 -9.06
N PRO A 149 -48.19 -10.72 -9.46
CA PRO A 149 -48.55 -11.03 -10.86
C PRO A 149 -49.85 -10.40 -11.31
N ASP A 150 -50.76 -10.08 -10.37
CA ASP A 150 -52.02 -9.34 -10.67
C ASP A 150 -51.71 -7.84 -10.73
N LYS A 151 -51.43 -7.36 -11.93
CA LYS A 151 -51.19 -5.95 -12.21
C LYS A 151 -52.33 -5.02 -11.83
N SER A 152 -53.58 -5.52 -11.87
CA SER A 152 -54.76 -4.72 -11.56
C SER A 152 -54.89 -4.40 -10.07
N SER A 153 -54.23 -5.17 -9.21
CA SER A 153 -54.18 -4.94 -7.76
C SER A 153 -53.12 -3.92 -7.33
N LEU A 154 -52.27 -3.46 -8.26
CA LEU A 154 -51.14 -2.60 -8.00
C LEU A 154 -51.31 -1.19 -8.55
N GLY A 155 -50.84 -0.20 -7.81
CA GLY A 155 -50.78 1.20 -8.20
C GLY A 155 -49.44 1.81 -8.06
N LEU A 156 -49.06 2.71 -8.96
CA LEU A 156 -47.87 3.54 -8.88
C LEU A 156 -48.29 4.90 -8.30
N TRP A 157 -47.90 5.18 -7.07
CA TRP A 157 -48.08 6.47 -6.41
C TRP A 157 -46.87 7.35 -6.64
N THR A 158 -47.10 8.54 -7.23
CA THR A 158 -46.02 9.47 -7.63
C THR A 158 -46.18 10.85 -7.02
N TRP A 159 -45.02 11.49 -6.69
CA TRP A 159 -44.96 12.86 -6.15
C TRP A 159 -43.66 13.56 -6.53
N ASP A 160 -43.36 14.72 -5.98
CA ASP A 160 -42.28 15.65 -6.33
C ASP A 160 -42.52 16.26 -7.74
N ASP A 161 -41.55 16.23 -8.65
CA ASP A 161 -41.53 16.95 -9.93
C ASP A 161 -42.35 16.23 -11.03
N VAL A 162 -43.53 15.75 -10.70
CA VAL A 162 -44.49 15.23 -11.67
C VAL A 162 -45.54 16.26 -12.02
N GLU A 163 -46.05 16.29 -13.27
CA GLU A 163 -47.06 17.27 -13.71
C GLU A 163 -48.32 17.19 -12.84
N THR A 164 -48.77 15.98 -12.50
CA THR A 164 -49.92 15.75 -11.65
C THR A 164 -49.59 14.68 -10.61
N PRO A 165 -49.25 15.07 -9.37
CA PRO A 165 -49.01 14.12 -8.29
C PRO A 165 -50.23 13.22 -8.03
N SER A 166 -49.99 11.99 -7.58
CA SER A 166 -51.03 11.02 -7.28
C SER A 166 -52.08 11.54 -6.28
N SER A 167 -51.64 12.36 -5.31
CA SER A 167 -52.54 13.00 -4.33
C SER A 167 -53.55 13.98 -4.95
N GLN A 168 -53.29 14.50 -6.17
CA GLN A 168 -54.20 15.33 -6.93
C GLN A 168 -55.16 14.53 -7.81
N LYS A 169 -54.80 13.27 -8.13
CA LYS A 169 -55.67 12.36 -8.89
C LYS A 169 -56.70 11.67 -8.02
N GLY A 170 -56.45 11.53 -6.72
CA GLY A 170 -57.36 10.92 -5.75
C GLY A 170 -56.73 10.74 -4.37
N ALA A 171 -57.58 10.34 -3.39
CA ALA A 171 -57.07 10.02 -2.06
C ALA A 171 -56.22 8.75 -2.08
N TRP A 172 -55.37 8.62 -1.07
CA TRP A 172 -54.59 7.40 -0.85
C TRP A 172 -55.47 6.19 -0.57
N PRO A 173 -55.30 5.03 -1.20
CA PRO A 173 -54.31 4.72 -2.26
C PRO A 173 -54.86 4.88 -3.69
N THR A 174 -56.11 5.35 -3.87
CA THR A 174 -56.91 5.33 -5.14
C THR A 174 -56.41 6.33 -6.19
N GLY A 175 -55.60 7.33 -5.80
CA GLY A 175 -54.97 8.29 -6.72
C GLY A 175 -53.75 7.72 -7.48
N ALA A 176 -53.32 6.50 -7.18
CA ALA A 176 -52.21 5.86 -7.88
C ALA A 176 -52.57 5.51 -9.34
N THR A 177 -51.59 5.58 -10.24
CA THR A 177 -51.75 5.08 -11.62
C THR A 177 -51.74 3.56 -11.61
N SER A 178 -52.76 2.91 -12.16
CA SER A 178 -52.90 1.44 -12.13
C SER A 178 -51.87 0.77 -13.02
N PHE A 179 -51.20 -0.30 -12.51
CA PHE A 179 -50.36 -1.16 -13.34
C PHE A 179 -51.14 -2.01 -14.37
N ALA A 180 -52.49 -2.04 -14.31
CA ALA A 180 -53.25 -2.60 -15.40
C ALA A 180 -53.04 -1.87 -16.74
N GLU A 181 -52.62 -0.59 -16.70
CA GLU A 181 -52.25 0.23 -17.86
C GLU A 181 -50.81 0.00 -18.33
N ALA A 182 -50.01 -0.73 -17.55
CA ALA A 182 -48.60 -0.95 -17.85
C ALA A 182 -48.41 -1.79 -19.11
N LYS A 183 -47.53 -1.31 -19.99
CA LYS A 183 -47.11 -1.98 -21.21
C LYS A 183 -45.95 -2.91 -20.91
N GLN A 184 -45.59 -3.76 -21.87
CA GLN A 184 -44.53 -4.75 -21.77
C GLN A 184 -43.37 -4.38 -22.70
N ASP A 185 -42.14 -4.63 -22.25
CA ASP A 185 -40.92 -4.58 -23.06
C ASP A 185 -40.01 -5.76 -22.73
N ASP A 186 -38.78 -5.76 -23.27
CA ASP A 186 -37.81 -6.83 -23.04
C ASP A 186 -37.24 -6.86 -21.61
N TYR A 187 -37.34 -5.74 -20.86
CA TYR A 187 -36.90 -5.66 -19.47
C TYR A 187 -37.96 -6.14 -18.49
N GLY A 188 -39.22 -5.90 -18.81
CA GLY A 188 -40.35 -6.25 -17.98
C GLY A 188 -41.63 -5.46 -18.32
N VAL A 189 -42.11 -4.65 -17.39
CA VAL A 189 -43.26 -3.78 -17.64
C VAL A 189 -42.90 -2.30 -17.44
N TYR A 190 -43.57 -1.41 -18.12
CA TYR A 190 -43.34 0.03 -17.97
C TYR A 190 -44.58 0.87 -17.85
N LEU A 191 -44.43 2.02 -17.18
CA LEU A 191 -45.41 3.11 -17.13
C LEU A 191 -44.72 4.42 -17.51
N ASP A 192 -45.45 5.25 -18.26
CA ASP A 192 -45.01 6.59 -18.65
C ASP A 192 -45.57 7.62 -17.64
N VAL A 193 -44.70 8.44 -17.06
CA VAL A 193 -45.03 9.46 -16.07
C VAL A 193 -44.66 10.84 -16.61
N LYS A 194 -45.64 11.76 -16.69
CA LYS A 194 -45.41 13.12 -17.15
C LYS A 194 -44.77 13.97 -16.05
N LEU A 195 -43.65 14.64 -16.37
CA LEU A 195 -42.90 15.45 -15.45
C LEU A 195 -43.34 16.93 -15.49
N SER A 196 -43.10 17.65 -14.41
CA SER A 196 -43.23 19.08 -14.34
C SER A 196 -42.20 19.80 -15.19
N SER A 197 -42.29 21.12 -15.32
CA SER A 197 -41.27 21.89 -16.04
C SER A 197 -39.95 21.94 -15.24
N ALA A 198 -38.81 21.64 -15.88
CA ALA A 198 -37.47 21.58 -15.27
C ALA A 198 -37.36 20.62 -14.05
N PRO A 199 -37.73 19.34 -14.24
CA PRO A 199 -37.76 18.39 -13.16
C PRO A 199 -36.32 18.05 -12.69
N LYS A 200 -36.18 17.83 -11.38
CA LYS A 200 -34.93 17.36 -10.75
C LYS A 200 -35.09 15.98 -10.14
N LYS A 201 -36.30 15.66 -9.65
CA LYS A 201 -36.58 14.44 -8.92
C LYS A 201 -37.98 13.94 -9.11
N LEU A 202 -38.18 12.67 -9.40
CA LEU A 202 -39.45 11.99 -9.37
C LEU A 202 -39.43 10.96 -8.25
N SER A 203 -40.33 11.08 -7.28
CA SER A 203 -40.50 10.08 -6.22
C SER A 203 -41.70 9.20 -6.48
N PHE A 204 -41.59 7.92 -6.10
CA PHE A 204 -42.67 6.96 -6.29
C PHE A 204 -42.64 5.84 -5.25
N LEU A 205 -43.77 5.15 -5.15
CA LEU A 205 -43.86 3.85 -4.50
C LEU A 205 -44.91 2.98 -5.23
N ILE A 206 -44.84 1.67 -5.02
CA ILE A 206 -45.85 0.72 -5.48
C ILE A 206 -46.72 0.36 -4.29
N ASN A 207 -48.05 0.61 -4.43
CA ASN A 207 -49.02 0.25 -3.42
C ASN A 207 -50.00 -0.82 -3.94
N ASN A 208 -50.67 -1.53 -3.02
CA ASN A 208 -51.81 -2.35 -3.32
C ASN A 208 -53.13 -1.61 -3.07
N ALA A 209 -54.27 -2.21 -3.42
CA ALA A 209 -55.56 -1.65 -3.22
C ALA A 209 -55.93 -1.38 -1.73
N ALA A 210 -55.27 -2.07 -0.79
CA ALA A 210 -55.43 -1.84 0.64
C ALA A 210 -54.56 -0.67 1.17
N GLY A 211 -53.77 -0.04 0.33
CA GLY A 211 -52.89 1.05 0.71
C GLY A 211 -51.55 0.59 1.38
N THR A 212 -51.15 -0.66 1.19
CA THR A 212 -49.85 -1.11 1.68
C THR A 212 -48.78 -0.68 0.69
N ASN A 213 -47.71 0.00 1.19
CA ASN A 213 -46.50 0.30 0.43
C ASN A 213 -45.69 -0.97 0.28
N LEU A 214 -45.50 -1.46 -0.96
CA LEU A 214 -44.85 -2.72 -1.28
C LEU A 214 -43.35 -2.57 -1.69
N SER A 215 -42.99 -1.40 -2.21
CA SER A 215 -41.60 -1.13 -2.70
C SER A 215 -40.75 -0.33 -1.72
N GLY A 216 -41.34 0.27 -0.69
CA GLY A 216 -40.78 1.41 0.00
C GLY A 216 -40.76 2.66 -0.90
N ASP A 217 -40.47 3.82 -0.31
CA ASP A 217 -40.34 5.07 -1.08
C ASP A 217 -39.07 5.03 -1.92
N LYS A 218 -39.20 5.36 -3.20
CA LYS A 218 -38.11 5.36 -4.20
C LYS A 218 -38.07 6.71 -4.90
N ALA A 219 -36.86 7.03 -5.44
CA ALA A 219 -36.70 8.26 -6.20
C ALA A 219 -35.89 8.02 -7.48
N VAL A 220 -36.23 8.74 -8.51
CA VAL A 220 -35.48 8.88 -9.75
C VAL A 220 -34.90 10.30 -9.76
N GLU A 221 -33.62 10.44 -9.67
CA GLU A 221 -32.91 11.71 -9.88
C GLU A 221 -32.85 12.00 -11.38
N ILE A 222 -33.36 13.16 -11.81
CA ILE A 222 -33.37 13.55 -13.22
C ILE A 222 -32.05 14.22 -13.54
N LEU A 223 -31.09 13.43 -14.00
CA LEU A 223 -29.69 13.82 -14.22
C LEU A 223 -29.51 14.76 -15.42
N SER A 224 -30.44 14.79 -16.34
CA SER A 224 -30.36 15.58 -17.56
C SER A 224 -31.77 15.85 -18.11
N PRO A 225 -32.02 17.01 -18.78
CA PRO A 225 -33.27 17.22 -19.54
C PRO A 225 -33.53 16.17 -20.63
N GLN A 226 -32.51 15.45 -21.06
CA GLN A 226 -32.60 14.36 -22.03
C GLN A 226 -32.98 13.01 -21.41
N MET A 227 -32.98 12.92 -20.07
CA MET A 227 -33.32 11.69 -19.34
C MET A 227 -34.81 11.46 -19.41
N ASN A 228 -35.21 10.46 -20.17
CA ASN A 228 -36.60 10.08 -20.37
C ASN A 228 -36.89 8.62 -20.04
N GLU A 229 -35.93 7.90 -19.46
CA GLU A 229 -36.09 6.50 -19.03
C GLU A 229 -35.38 6.27 -17.69
N ALA A 230 -35.95 5.41 -16.86
CA ALA A 230 -35.31 4.88 -15.65
C ALA A 230 -35.73 3.41 -15.47
N TRP A 231 -34.84 2.61 -14.93
CA TRP A 231 -35.01 1.16 -14.74
C TRP A 231 -35.00 0.81 -13.26
N ILE A 232 -35.98 -0.02 -12.87
CA ILE A 232 -36.16 -0.50 -11.51
C ILE A 232 -35.98 -2.03 -11.52
N ASP A 233 -35.02 -2.54 -10.78
CA ASP A 233 -34.75 -3.98 -10.69
C ASP A 233 -35.76 -4.70 -9.78
N LYS A 234 -35.63 -6.01 -9.66
CA LYS A 234 -36.49 -6.85 -8.81
C LYS A 234 -36.39 -6.49 -7.30
N ASP A 235 -35.32 -5.85 -6.87
CA ASP A 235 -35.06 -5.40 -5.50
C ASP A 235 -35.40 -3.91 -5.30
N PHE A 236 -36.09 -3.31 -6.27
CA PHE A 236 -36.49 -1.91 -6.34
C PHE A 236 -35.31 -0.92 -6.28
N GLN A 237 -34.14 -1.29 -6.77
CA GLN A 237 -33.08 -0.34 -7.00
C GLN A 237 -33.35 0.42 -8.32
N VAL A 238 -33.04 1.72 -8.30
CA VAL A 238 -33.34 2.62 -9.43
C VAL A 238 -32.04 2.92 -10.17
N TYR A 239 -32.10 2.82 -11.52
CA TYR A 239 -30.94 3.06 -12.39
C TYR A 239 -31.33 4.04 -13.51
N SER A 240 -30.38 4.90 -13.92
CA SER A 240 -30.53 5.77 -15.10
C SER A 240 -30.19 5.06 -16.42
N TYR A 241 -29.98 3.76 -16.39
CA TYR A 241 -29.67 2.87 -17.51
C TYR A 241 -30.19 1.46 -17.24
N GLN A 242 -30.43 0.69 -18.29
CA GLN A 242 -30.86 -0.71 -18.13
C GLN A 242 -29.73 -1.53 -17.49
N PRO A 243 -29.94 -2.12 -16.30
CA PRO A 243 -28.93 -2.93 -15.63
C PRO A 243 -28.47 -4.15 -16.44
N ILE A 244 -27.22 -4.56 -16.24
CA ILE A 244 -26.61 -5.77 -16.81
C ILE A 244 -26.48 -6.86 -15.74
N PRO A 245 -26.18 -8.12 -16.13
CA PRO A 245 -25.94 -9.20 -15.17
C PRO A 245 -24.86 -8.85 -14.15
N GLN A 246 -25.06 -9.25 -12.88
CA GLN A 246 -24.22 -8.88 -11.75
C GLN A 246 -22.82 -9.53 -11.75
N ASP A 247 -22.58 -10.50 -12.61
CA ASP A 247 -21.28 -11.18 -12.79
C ASP A 247 -20.40 -10.51 -13.85
N HIS A 248 -20.81 -9.35 -14.39
CA HIS A 248 -20.07 -8.55 -15.36
C HIS A 248 -20.00 -7.08 -14.92
N VAL A 249 -19.02 -6.37 -15.44
CA VAL A 249 -18.98 -4.91 -15.51
C VAL A 249 -18.95 -4.49 -16.98
N ARG A 250 -19.69 -3.47 -17.34
CA ARG A 250 -19.68 -2.88 -18.68
C ARG A 250 -18.95 -1.55 -18.66
N ILE A 251 -17.98 -1.39 -19.53
CA ILE A 251 -17.36 -0.09 -19.86
C ILE A 251 -18.04 0.44 -21.12
N ASN A 252 -18.73 1.58 -20.99
CA ASN A 252 -19.31 2.29 -22.12
C ASN A 252 -18.38 3.44 -22.48
N TYR A 253 -17.87 3.46 -23.70
CA TYR A 253 -16.96 4.48 -24.21
C TYR A 253 -17.64 5.36 -25.24
N PHE A 254 -17.79 6.64 -24.90
CA PHE A 254 -18.41 7.64 -25.77
C PHE A 254 -17.32 8.47 -26.49
N ARG A 255 -17.45 8.58 -27.81
CA ARG A 255 -16.64 9.46 -28.64
C ARG A 255 -17.52 10.39 -29.47
N THR A 256 -17.12 11.65 -29.55
CA THR A 256 -17.85 12.67 -30.32
C THR A 256 -17.73 12.46 -31.83
N ASP A 257 -16.65 11.85 -32.29
CA ASP A 257 -16.41 11.53 -33.73
C ASP A 257 -17.06 10.20 -34.13
N GLY A 258 -17.47 9.37 -33.16
CA GLY A 258 -18.05 8.05 -33.40
C GLY A 258 -17.10 7.01 -34.00
N ASP A 259 -15.79 7.31 -34.05
CA ASP A 259 -14.79 6.39 -34.61
C ASP A 259 -14.17 5.54 -33.48
N TYR A 260 -14.58 4.28 -33.42
CA TYR A 260 -14.06 3.27 -32.51
C TYR A 260 -13.07 2.29 -33.16
N SER A 261 -12.61 2.58 -34.39
CA SER A 261 -11.60 1.78 -35.08
C SER A 261 -10.30 1.76 -34.27
N ASN A 262 -9.70 0.59 -34.13
CA ASN A 262 -8.47 0.37 -33.36
C ASN A 262 -8.54 0.87 -31.91
N LYS A 263 -9.72 0.90 -31.31
CA LYS A 263 -9.89 1.25 -29.90
C LYS A 263 -10.16 0.01 -29.09
N SER A 264 -9.39 -0.18 -28.01
CA SER A 264 -9.49 -1.33 -27.14
C SER A 264 -9.38 -0.94 -25.66
N VAL A 265 -9.57 -1.89 -24.77
CA VAL A 265 -9.46 -1.73 -23.33
C VAL A 265 -8.43 -2.70 -22.79
N TRP A 266 -7.47 -2.18 -22.07
CA TRP A 266 -6.60 -2.97 -21.19
C TRP A 266 -7.17 -2.87 -19.78
N TYR A 267 -7.43 -3.98 -19.11
CA TYR A 267 -8.07 -3.98 -17.80
C TYR A 267 -7.45 -5.00 -16.82
N TRP A 268 -7.62 -4.74 -15.51
CA TRP A 268 -7.11 -5.56 -14.42
C TRP A 268 -7.98 -5.39 -13.16
N GLY A 269 -7.61 -6.06 -12.06
CA GLY A 269 -8.34 -6.05 -10.79
C GLY A 269 -9.22 -7.28 -10.63
N ASP A 270 -10.41 -7.12 -10.05
CA ASP A 270 -11.33 -8.22 -9.74
C ASP A 270 -12.07 -8.76 -10.97
N VAL A 271 -11.34 -9.05 -12.03
CA VAL A 271 -11.82 -9.49 -13.34
C VAL A 271 -11.37 -10.90 -13.68
N LYS A 272 -12.10 -11.58 -14.55
CA LYS A 272 -11.66 -12.81 -15.20
C LYS A 272 -11.00 -12.47 -16.52
N ASP A 273 -10.05 -13.31 -16.94
CA ASP A 273 -9.45 -13.26 -18.28
C ASP A 273 -8.87 -11.89 -18.66
N ALA A 274 -8.11 -11.27 -17.73
CA ALA A 274 -7.41 -10.01 -17.99
C ALA A 274 -6.42 -10.16 -19.18
N PRO A 275 -6.27 -9.12 -20.04
CA PRO A 275 -5.27 -9.14 -21.12
C PRO A 275 -3.86 -9.37 -20.58
N SER A 276 -3.06 -10.20 -21.26
CA SER A 276 -1.71 -10.59 -20.82
C SER A 276 -0.57 -10.05 -21.69
N ASN A 277 -0.86 -9.62 -22.91
CA ASN A 277 0.16 -9.15 -23.88
C ASN A 277 0.01 -7.65 -24.12
N TRP A 278 0.75 -6.83 -23.38
CA TRP A 278 0.76 -5.38 -23.62
C TRP A 278 1.36 -5.04 -24.98
N PRO A 279 0.74 -4.15 -25.80
CA PRO A 279 -0.47 -3.35 -25.52
C PRO A 279 -1.76 -3.93 -26.13
N ASP A 280 -1.84 -5.22 -26.42
CA ASP A 280 -2.99 -5.85 -27.09
C ASP A 280 -4.20 -5.86 -26.11
N GLY A 281 -5.07 -4.86 -26.23
CA GLY A 281 -6.31 -4.76 -25.44
C GLY A 281 -7.45 -5.61 -26.01
N VAL A 282 -8.59 -5.57 -25.34
CA VAL A 282 -9.84 -6.19 -25.82
C VAL A 282 -10.68 -5.17 -26.55
N ASN A 283 -11.06 -5.46 -27.79
CA ASN A 283 -11.80 -4.55 -28.65
C ASN A 283 -13.21 -4.29 -28.13
N PHE A 284 -13.66 -3.04 -28.28
CA PHE A 284 -15.04 -2.66 -28.01
C PHE A 284 -16.03 -3.30 -28.98
N GLN A 285 -17.23 -3.61 -28.49
CA GLN A 285 -18.39 -3.87 -29.32
C GLN A 285 -18.97 -2.53 -29.80
N PRO A 286 -19.09 -2.29 -31.12
CA PRO A 286 -19.68 -1.07 -31.64
C PRO A 286 -21.21 -1.06 -31.43
N ASN A 287 -21.83 0.13 -31.52
CA ASN A 287 -23.28 0.32 -31.55
C ASN A 287 -24.01 -0.01 -30.22
N GLY A 288 -23.39 0.24 -29.08
CA GLY A 288 -24.11 0.29 -27.81
C GLY A 288 -25.00 1.54 -27.69
N LYS A 289 -26.00 1.51 -26.79
CA LYS A 289 -26.90 2.66 -26.54
C LYS A 289 -26.14 3.94 -26.14
N TYR A 290 -24.96 3.79 -25.48
CA TYR A 290 -24.18 4.89 -24.94
C TYR A 290 -22.76 4.99 -25.56
N GLY A 291 -22.60 4.60 -26.82
CA GLY A 291 -21.33 4.50 -27.52
C GLY A 291 -20.88 3.06 -27.71
N ALA A 292 -19.59 2.83 -27.92
CA ALA A 292 -19.05 1.48 -27.91
C ALA A 292 -18.98 0.92 -26.49
N TYR A 293 -19.06 -0.39 -26.32
CA TYR A 293 -19.04 -0.99 -24.98
C TYR A 293 -18.21 -2.28 -24.94
N LEU A 294 -17.76 -2.63 -23.75
CA LEU A 294 -17.14 -3.92 -23.45
C LEU A 294 -17.70 -4.48 -22.15
N ASP A 295 -18.20 -5.71 -22.21
CA ASP A 295 -18.63 -6.48 -21.02
C ASP A 295 -17.46 -7.32 -20.52
N ILE A 296 -17.06 -7.12 -19.29
CA ILE A 296 -15.90 -7.77 -18.64
C ILE A 296 -16.44 -8.68 -17.54
N PRO A 297 -16.19 -9.99 -17.59
CA PRO A 297 -16.60 -10.91 -16.54
C PRO A 297 -15.81 -10.66 -15.25
N LEU A 298 -16.52 -10.67 -14.12
CA LEU A 298 -15.96 -10.40 -12.80
C LEU A 298 -15.68 -11.69 -12.02
N THR A 299 -14.71 -11.61 -11.11
CA THR A 299 -14.48 -12.63 -10.09
C THR A 299 -15.63 -12.65 -9.06
N GLN A 300 -15.70 -13.69 -8.25
CA GLN A 300 -16.68 -13.75 -7.18
C GLN A 300 -16.36 -12.66 -6.14
N ALA A 301 -17.41 -11.89 -5.74
CA ALA A 301 -17.30 -10.79 -4.78
C ALA A 301 -16.38 -9.63 -5.22
N ALA A 302 -16.32 -9.37 -6.53
CA ALA A 302 -15.55 -8.25 -7.10
C ALA A 302 -15.91 -6.90 -6.47
N LYS A 303 -14.88 -6.11 -6.16
CA LYS A 303 -15.01 -4.78 -5.54
C LYS A 303 -14.53 -3.68 -6.48
N SER A 304 -13.46 -3.92 -7.26
CA SER A 304 -12.76 -2.90 -8.02
C SER A 304 -12.31 -3.37 -9.40
N ILE A 305 -12.14 -2.42 -10.31
CA ILE A 305 -11.53 -2.60 -11.62
C ILE A 305 -10.62 -1.42 -11.92
N GLY A 306 -9.44 -1.71 -12.53
CA GLY A 306 -8.62 -0.73 -13.20
C GLY A 306 -8.66 -0.96 -14.71
N PHE A 307 -8.53 0.11 -15.52
CA PHE A 307 -8.46 -0.05 -16.97
C PHE A 307 -7.80 1.15 -17.67
N LEU A 308 -7.37 0.92 -18.88
CA LEU A 308 -6.85 1.92 -19.83
C LEU A 308 -7.62 1.84 -21.13
N LEU A 309 -7.87 2.98 -21.75
CA LEU A 309 -8.35 3.07 -23.12
C LEU A 309 -7.14 3.17 -24.06
N LEU A 310 -7.10 2.32 -25.07
CA LEU A 310 -5.99 2.21 -26.00
C LEU A 310 -6.40 2.60 -27.42
N ASP A 311 -5.45 3.18 -28.14
CA ASP A 311 -5.48 3.41 -29.59
C ASP A 311 -4.40 2.55 -30.23
N GLU A 312 -4.75 1.36 -30.67
CA GLU A 312 -3.83 0.37 -31.23
C GLU A 312 -3.22 0.77 -32.58
N SER A 313 -3.65 1.90 -33.16
CA SER A 313 -3.00 2.48 -34.34
C SER A 313 -1.69 3.20 -33.99
N LYS A 314 -1.39 3.38 -32.70
CA LYS A 314 -0.21 4.08 -32.18
C LYS A 314 0.74 3.11 -31.50
N THR A 315 1.92 3.57 -31.13
CA THR A 315 2.97 2.74 -30.51
C THR A 315 3.63 3.47 -29.35
N GLY A 316 4.28 2.72 -28.45
CA GLY A 316 4.92 3.28 -27.25
C GLY A 316 3.91 3.83 -26.27
N ASP A 317 4.23 4.93 -25.62
CA ASP A 317 3.32 5.57 -24.63
C ASP A 317 2.10 6.24 -25.29
N ASP A 318 2.18 6.58 -26.58
CA ASP A 318 1.09 7.20 -27.34
C ASP A 318 -0.10 6.24 -27.58
N VAL A 319 0.06 4.94 -27.32
CA VAL A 319 -1.03 3.96 -27.38
C VAL A 319 -2.13 4.27 -26.35
N LYS A 320 -1.80 4.90 -25.24
CA LYS A 320 -2.78 5.29 -24.21
C LYS A 320 -3.55 6.52 -24.67
N ILE A 321 -4.88 6.44 -24.67
CA ILE A 321 -5.76 7.58 -25.00
C ILE A 321 -5.69 8.63 -23.88
N GLN A 322 -5.56 8.19 -22.62
CA GLN A 322 -5.35 9.03 -21.45
C GLN A 322 -4.04 8.63 -20.73
N PRO A 323 -3.28 9.58 -20.21
CA PRO A 323 -2.01 9.28 -19.54
C PRO A 323 -2.18 8.53 -18.22
N ASN A 324 -3.30 8.70 -17.54
CA ASN A 324 -3.58 8.10 -16.24
C ASN A 324 -4.52 6.89 -16.37
N ASP A 325 -4.39 5.97 -15.44
CA ASP A 325 -5.27 4.82 -15.32
C ASP A 325 -6.67 5.25 -14.86
N TYR A 326 -7.69 4.62 -15.42
CA TYR A 326 -9.05 4.67 -14.87
C TYR A 326 -9.15 3.63 -13.76
N LYS A 327 -9.67 4.03 -12.59
CA LYS A 327 -9.91 3.14 -11.45
C LYS A 327 -11.32 3.31 -10.94
N PHE A 328 -11.99 2.21 -10.61
CA PHE A 328 -13.32 2.22 -9.99
C PHE A 328 -13.38 1.15 -8.90
N SER A 329 -13.70 1.54 -7.66
CA SER A 329 -13.59 0.71 -6.46
C SER A 329 -14.93 0.34 -5.81
N ASP A 330 -16.06 0.70 -6.42
CA ASP A 330 -17.40 0.41 -5.87
C ASP A 330 -18.29 -0.35 -6.87
N LEU A 331 -17.81 -1.52 -7.30
CA LEU A 331 -18.56 -2.38 -8.22
C LEU A 331 -19.87 -2.93 -7.63
N LYS A 332 -20.09 -2.84 -6.32
CA LYS A 332 -21.38 -3.17 -5.71
C LYS A 332 -22.45 -2.15 -6.08
N LYS A 333 -22.07 -0.88 -6.22
CA LYS A 333 -23.00 0.20 -6.53
C LYS A 333 -23.26 0.32 -8.03
N SER A 334 -22.23 0.24 -8.88
CA SER A 334 -22.43 0.34 -10.33
C SER A 334 -21.70 -0.77 -11.06
N ARG A 335 -22.40 -1.41 -11.98
CA ARG A 335 -21.88 -2.40 -12.92
C ARG A 335 -21.75 -1.85 -14.33
N GLN A 336 -22.14 -0.59 -14.56
CA GLN A 336 -21.86 0.10 -15.80
C GLN A 336 -21.09 1.39 -15.54
N LEU A 337 -19.98 1.51 -16.24
CA LEU A 337 -19.06 2.63 -16.19
C LEU A 337 -19.12 3.35 -17.53
N PHE A 338 -19.10 4.68 -17.48
CA PHE A 338 -19.20 5.53 -18.66
C PHE A 338 -17.98 6.42 -18.71
N VAL A 339 -17.27 6.42 -19.83
CA VAL A 339 -16.04 7.20 -20.06
C VAL A 339 -16.08 7.87 -21.43
N ARG A 340 -15.32 8.94 -21.58
CA ARG A 340 -15.15 9.67 -22.84
C ARG A 340 -13.68 10.06 -23.03
N ASP A 341 -13.26 10.21 -24.28
CA ASP A 341 -11.86 10.39 -24.66
C ASP A 341 -11.18 11.67 -24.15
N THR A 342 -11.94 12.67 -23.78
CA THR A 342 -11.43 13.98 -23.31
C THR A 342 -11.47 14.18 -21.79
N ASP A 343 -11.91 13.16 -21.05
CA ASP A 343 -12.19 13.28 -19.63
C ASP A 343 -11.66 12.04 -18.87
N PRO A 344 -10.75 12.19 -17.90
CA PRO A 344 -10.22 11.07 -17.12
C PRO A 344 -11.23 10.50 -16.07
N THR A 345 -12.42 11.07 -15.98
CA THR A 345 -13.42 10.68 -14.98
C THR A 345 -14.15 9.41 -15.42
N VAL A 346 -14.32 8.47 -14.47
CA VAL A 346 -15.25 7.35 -14.61
C VAL A 346 -16.61 7.76 -14.06
N TYR A 347 -17.62 7.79 -14.91
CA TYR A 347 -18.99 8.12 -14.54
C TYR A 347 -19.81 6.85 -14.32
N THR A 348 -20.82 6.95 -13.46
CA THR A 348 -21.78 5.88 -13.15
C THR A 348 -23.15 6.11 -13.81
N ASN A 349 -23.21 7.07 -14.73
CA ASN A 349 -24.43 7.39 -15.48
C ASN A 349 -24.08 7.84 -16.92
N PRO A 350 -24.98 7.61 -17.88
CA PRO A 350 -24.74 7.93 -19.31
C PRO A 350 -24.86 9.43 -19.63
N TYR A 351 -25.21 10.26 -18.67
CA TYR A 351 -25.36 11.71 -18.84
C TYR A 351 -24.10 12.47 -18.44
N PHE A 352 -23.06 11.75 -17.98
CA PHE A 352 -21.77 12.30 -17.56
C PHE A 352 -21.91 13.36 -16.45
N VAL A 353 -22.91 13.17 -15.59
CA VAL A 353 -23.09 13.98 -14.38
C VAL A 353 -22.20 13.42 -13.28
N LYS A 354 -21.39 14.29 -12.69
CA LYS A 354 -20.51 13.92 -11.58
C LYS A 354 -21.34 13.66 -10.33
N ASP A 355 -21.17 12.49 -9.73
CA ASP A 355 -21.86 12.10 -8.50
C ASP A 355 -21.10 12.67 -7.28
N VAL A 356 -21.77 13.47 -6.48
CA VAL A 356 -21.22 14.03 -5.23
C VAL A 356 -21.66 13.12 -4.08
N ARG A 357 -20.77 12.24 -3.68
CA ARG A 357 -21.03 11.28 -2.61
C ARG A 357 -19.94 11.31 -1.56
N LEU A 358 -20.34 11.13 -0.32
CA LEU A 358 -19.41 10.90 0.77
C LEU A 358 -18.78 9.51 0.61
N THR A 359 -17.44 9.43 0.67
CA THR A 359 -16.68 8.18 0.56
C THR A 359 -15.88 7.86 1.82
N GLY A 360 -15.74 8.83 2.75
CA GLY A 360 -15.04 8.63 4.00
C GLY A 360 -15.14 9.83 4.94
N ALA A 361 -14.81 9.58 6.21
CA ALA A 361 -14.74 10.61 7.23
C ALA A 361 -13.61 10.28 8.21
N GLN A 362 -12.75 11.27 8.49
CA GLN A 362 -11.62 11.15 9.40
C GLN A 362 -11.54 12.34 10.34
N GLN A 363 -11.49 12.12 11.64
CA GLN A 363 -11.31 13.21 12.60
C GLN A 363 -9.84 13.63 12.64
N LEU A 364 -9.59 14.92 12.36
CA LEU A 364 -8.26 15.51 12.37
C LEU A 364 -7.88 16.08 13.74
N SER A 365 -8.88 16.68 14.43
CA SER A 365 -8.69 17.34 15.72
C SER A 365 -10.02 17.38 16.47
N PRO A 366 -10.05 17.83 17.74
CA PRO A 366 -11.30 18.04 18.47
C PRO A 366 -12.27 19.07 17.85
N SER A 367 -11.84 19.78 16.80
CA SER A 367 -12.66 20.77 16.11
C SER A 367 -12.82 20.52 14.60
N GLN A 368 -12.21 19.46 14.05
CA GLN A 368 -12.18 19.24 12.60
C GLN A 368 -12.35 17.77 12.22
N ILE A 369 -13.20 17.54 11.22
CA ILE A 369 -13.34 16.26 10.52
C ILE A 369 -13.02 16.48 9.04
N GLU A 370 -12.12 15.70 8.46
CA GLU A 370 -11.91 15.63 7.03
C GLU A 370 -12.94 14.66 6.43
N LEU A 371 -13.60 15.10 5.38
CA LEU A 371 -14.55 14.33 4.60
C LEU A 371 -13.95 14.06 3.22
N SER A 372 -14.09 12.85 2.72
CA SER A 372 -13.69 12.46 1.37
C SER A 372 -14.93 12.29 0.49
N PHE A 373 -14.81 12.68 -0.79
CA PHE A 373 -15.91 12.67 -1.75
C PHE A 373 -15.50 12.01 -3.07
N THR A 374 -16.51 11.57 -3.84
CA THR A 374 -16.27 11.13 -5.23
C THR A 374 -15.89 12.30 -6.13
N ASN A 375 -16.50 13.45 -5.90
CA ASN A 375 -16.30 14.69 -6.66
C ASN A 375 -16.75 15.90 -5.84
N LEU A 376 -16.12 17.05 -6.07
CA LEU A 376 -16.51 18.35 -5.49
C LEU A 376 -16.49 19.51 -6.53
N ASP A 377 -16.32 19.20 -7.82
CA ASP A 377 -16.34 20.23 -8.86
C ASP A 377 -17.74 20.83 -8.97
N GLU A 378 -17.81 22.15 -9.03
CA GLU A 378 -19.07 22.91 -9.20
C GLU A 378 -20.07 22.73 -8.05
N VAL A 379 -19.60 22.32 -6.87
CA VAL A 379 -20.41 22.11 -5.67
C VAL A 379 -20.13 23.22 -4.66
N SER A 380 -21.16 23.75 -4.02
CA SER A 380 -21.01 24.72 -2.93
C SER A 380 -20.99 24.07 -1.56
N SER A 381 -20.27 24.67 -0.60
CA SER A 381 -20.28 24.23 0.81
C SER A 381 -21.69 24.25 1.39
N GLU A 382 -22.51 25.22 1.00
CA GLU A 382 -23.88 25.39 1.49
C GLU A 382 -24.79 24.25 1.04
N ASP A 383 -24.63 23.77 -0.19
CA ASP A 383 -25.41 22.65 -0.71
C ASP A 383 -25.12 21.34 0.06
N ILE A 384 -23.83 21.11 0.38
CA ILE A 384 -23.45 19.93 1.18
C ILE A 384 -23.93 20.09 2.63
N LEU A 385 -23.67 21.21 3.26
CA LEU A 385 -24.02 21.46 4.68
C LEU A 385 -25.52 21.34 4.95
N LYS A 386 -26.35 21.66 3.99
CA LYS A 386 -27.80 21.56 4.10
C LYS A 386 -28.26 20.12 4.41
N ASP A 387 -27.63 19.14 3.80
CA ASP A 387 -28.01 17.73 3.89
C ASP A 387 -27.06 16.90 4.77
N LEU A 388 -25.90 17.49 5.16
CA LEU A 388 -24.91 16.84 5.99
C LEU A 388 -25.37 16.75 7.44
N LYS A 389 -25.29 15.55 8.03
CA LYS A 389 -25.63 15.29 9.44
C LYS A 389 -24.45 14.61 10.13
N VAL A 390 -24.12 15.08 11.34
CA VAL A 390 -23.12 14.45 12.19
C VAL A 390 -23.74 14.16 13.55
N THR A 391 -23.55 12.93 14.02
CA THR A 391 -23.94 12.51 15.39
C THR A 391 -22.72 11.92 16.11
N ASP A 392 -22.69 12.06 17.42
CA ASP A 392 -21.69 11.43 18.28
C ASP A 392 -21.98 9.91 18.46
N LYS A 393 -21.14 9.24 19.24
CA LYS A 393 -21.27 7.81 19.56
C LYS A 393 -22.61 7.43 20.20
N ASP A 394 -23.23 8.37 20.92
CA ASP A 394 -24.50 8.18 21.64
C ASP A 394 -25.72 8.60 20.80
N GLY A 395 -25.49 9.08 19.57
CA GLY A 395 -26.53 9.49 18.61
C GLY A 395 -26.97 10.94 18.74
N ASN A 396 -26.30 11.76 19.56
CA ASN A 396 -26.64 13.18 19.70
C ASN A 396 -26.12 13.96 18.50
N SER A 397 -26.93 14.89 17.97
CA SER A 397 -26.57 15.75 16.86
C SER A 397 -25.50 16.77 17.26
N VAL A 398 -24.52 16.95 16.38
CA VAL A 398 -23.45 17.94 16.53
C VAL A 398 -23.76 19.19 15.69
N THR A 399 -23.53 20.36 16.26
CA THR A 399 -23.66 21.61 15.52
C THR A 399 -22.46 21.82 14.59
N LEU A 400 -22.73 21.94 13.29
CA LEU A 400 -21.74 22.19 12.26
C LEU A 400 -21.53 23.68 12.11
N LYS A 401 -20.26 24.13 11.95
CA LYS A 401 -19.89 25.56 11.89
C LYS A 401 -19.52 26.00 10.47
N GLN A 402 -18.69 25.23 9.79
CA GLN A 402 -18.11 25.58 8.49
C GLN A 402 -17.72 24.32 7.72
N LEU A 403 -17.75 24.38 6.40
CA LEU A 403 -17.24 23.36 5.52
C LEU A 403 -16.37 24.02 4.44
N ASP A 404 -15.09 23.72 4.43
CA ASP A 404 -14.11 24.22 3.47
C ASP A 404 -13.81 23.12 2.44
N LEU A 405 -14.09 23.39 1.16
CA LEU A 405 -13.95 22.42 0.08
C LEU A 405 -12.57 22.52 -0.59
N ASP A 406 -11.94 21.36 -0.82
CA ASP A 406 -10.81 21.20 -1.73
C ASP A 406 -11.23 20.27 -2.88
N ALA A 407 -11.75 20.86 -3.96
CA ALA A 407 -12.23 20.11 -5.12
C ALA A 407 -11.12 19.31 -5.80
N LYS A 408 -9.88 19.82 -5.79
CA LYS A 408 -8.72 19.13 -6.40
C LYS A 408 -8.38 17.82 -5.68
N LEU A 409 -8.45 17.81 -4.36
CA LEU A 409 -8.22 16.64 -3.54
C LEU A 409 -9.50 15.81 -3.32
N LYS A 410 -10.67 16.30 -3.76
CA LYS A 410 -11.99 15.71 -3.48
C LYS A 410 -12.23 15.55 -1.97
N LYS A 411 -11.78 16.54 -1.19
CA LYS A 411 -11.86 16.55 0.28
C LYS A 411 -12.53 17.82 0.77
N ALA A 412 -13.11 17.74 1.96
CA ALA A 412 -13.60 18.91 2.65
C ALA A 412 -13.24 18.83 4.13
N THR A 413 -12.93 20.00 4.72
CA THR A 413 -12.69 20.13 6.16
C THR A 413 -13.95 20.68 6.83
N LEU A 414 -14.62 19.85 7.61
CA LEU A 414 -15.76 20.21 8.41
C LEU A 414 -15.31 20.70 9.78
N THR A 415 -15.66 21.93 10.14
CA THR A 415 -15.41 22.52 11.46
C THR A 415 -16.65 22.39 12.35
N GLY A 416 -16.45 21.98 13.59
CA GLY A 416 -17.51 21.77 14.60
C GLY A 416 -16.92 21.50 15.99
N ASP A 417 -17.73 20.99 16.90
CA ASP A 417 -17.31 20.60 18.25
C ASP A 417 -17.25 19.05 18.34
N PHE A 418 -16.06 18.51 18.06
CA PHE A 418 -15.81 17.07 17.93
C PHE A 418 -14.88 16.57 19.05
N ALA A 419 -15.36 16.64 20.30
CA ALA A 419 -14.58 16.19 21.45
C ALA A 419 -14.18 14.72 21.35
N ALA A 420 -12.94 14.40 21.72
CA ALA A 420 -12.37 13.06 21.52
C ALA A 420 -13.10 11.96 22.33
N GLU A 421 -13.67 12.30 23.48
CA GLU A 421 -14.45 11.39 24.32
C GLU A 421 -15.78 10.95 23.67
N ASN A 422 -16.22 11.63 22.61
CA ASN A 422 -17.47 11.36 21.89
C ASN A 422 -17.25 10.56 20.60
N LEU A 423 -16.03 10.12 20.33
CA LEU A 423 -15.68 9.24 19.19
C LEU A 423 -16.36 7.86 19.28
N PRO A 424 -16.62 7.22 18.13
CA PRO A 424 -16.55 7.76 16.79
C PRO A 424 -17.78 8.60 16.44
N TYR A 425 -17.61 9.65 15.65
CA TYR A 425 -18.73 10.40 15.06
C TYR A 425 -19.26 9.66 13.83
N LYS A 426 -20.56 9.76 13.62
CA LYS A 426 -21.22 9.26 12.41
C LYS A 426 -21.60 10.42 11.51
N VAL A 427 -21.00 10.46 10.33
CA VAL A 427 -21.28 11.46 9.29
C VAL A 427 -22.20 10.85 8.26
N THR A 428 -23.26 11.56 7.89
CA THR A 428 -24.25 11.08 6.93
C THR A 428 -24.55 12.19 5.92
N LEU A 429 -24.52 11.86 4.63
CA LEU A 429 -24.91 12.70 3.50
C LEU A 429 -25.77 11.87 2.54
N GLY A 430 -27.04 12.21 2.39
CA GLY A 430 -27.98 11.42 1.60
C GLY A 430 -28.09 9.97 2.12
N SER A 431 -27.76 9.01 1.28
CA SER A 431 -27.72 7.58 1.61
C SER A 431 -26.39 7.13 2.22
N ASP A 432 -25.33 7.94 2.10
CA ASP A 432 -24.00 7.58 2.53
C ASP A 432 -23.82 7.87 4.00
N SER A 433 -23.18 6.95 4.72
CA SER A 433 -22.94 7.09 6.15
C SER A 433 -21.65 6.43 6.57
N PHE A 434 -20.76 7.19 7.21
CA PHE A 434 -19.46 6.73 7.67
C PHE A 434 -19.24 7.07 9.15
N LYS A 435 -18.63 6.17 9.89
CA LYS A 435 -18.03 6.48 11.19
C LYS A 435 -16.67 7.11 10.96
N THR A 436 -16.35 8.15 11.72
CA THR A 436 -15.02 8.75 11.67
C THR A 436 -13.96 7.78 12.16
N SER A 437 -12.87 7.70 11.42
CA SER A 437 -11.60 7.15 11.90
C SER A 437 -10.77 8.25 12.56
N GLU A 438 -9.85 7.86 13.43
CA GLU A 438 -8.86 8.80 13.99
C GLU A 438 -7.72 9.02 13.00
N SER A 439 -7.42 10.28 12.66
CA SER A 439 -6.23 10.62 11.89
C SER A 439 -4.95 10.39 12.69
N TRP A 440 -3.80 10.37 12.01
CA TRP A 440 -2.52 10.33 12.70
C TRP A 440 -2.28 11.59 13.55
N GLN A 441 -2.74 12.77 13.07
CA GLN A 441 -2.63 14.03 13.83
C GLN A 441 -3.39 13.96 15.16
N LEU A 442 -4.60 13.41 15.12
CA LEU A 442 -5.40 13.21 16.33
C LEU A 442 -4.73 12.19 17.25
N LYS A 443 -4.22 11.08 16.70
CA LYS A 443 -3.47 10.09 17.50
C LYS A 443 -2.24 10.70 18.15
N ASP A 444 -1.50 11.56 17.45
CA ASP A 444 -0.37 12.30 18.00
C ASP A 444 -0.80 13.19 19.17
N ALA A 445 -1.87 13.96 19.00
CA ALA A 445 -2.36 14.85 20.05
C ALA A 445 -2.84 14.12 21.31
N LEU A 446 -3.50 12.96 21.13
CA LEU A 446 -4.10 12.20 22.23
C LEU A 446 -3.13 11.21 22.90
N TYR A 447 -2.27 10.56 22.09
CA TYR A 447 -1.57 9.36 22.49
C TYR A 447 -0.05 9.43 22.37
N SER A 448 0.56 10.58 21.99
CA SER A 448 2.02 10.71 22.01
C SER A 448 2.58 10.36 23.38
N TYR A 449 3.56 9.48 23.40
CA TYR A 449 4.22 8.96 24.59
C TYR A 449 5.73 9.13 24.45
N ASP A 450 6.38 9.63 25.48
CA ASP A 450 7.82 9.94 25.50
C ASP A 450 8.65 9.00 26.40
N GLY A 451 7.98 8.03 27.04
CA GLY A 451 8.65 7.03 27.86
C GLY A 451 9.27 5.89 27.03
N GLU A 452 10.03 5.06 27.70
CA GLU A 452 10.65 3.87 27.12
C GLU A 452 9.59 2.84 26.75
N LEU A 453 9.73 2.24 25.56
CA LEU A 453 8.88 1.17 25.04
C LEU A 453 9.70 -0.11 24.84
N GLY A 454 9.00 -1.27 24.87
CA GLY A 454 9.62 -2.59 24.76
C GLY A 454 9.75 -3.29 26.11
N ALA A 455 10.52 -4.37 26.16
CA ALA A 455 10.77 -5.15 27.37
C ALA A 455 12.09 -4.75 28.04
N ARG A 456 12.07 -4.65 29.37
CA ARG A 456 13.23 -4.44 30.21
C ARG A 456 13.28 -5.49 31.29
N LEU A 457 14.36 -6.27 31.35
CA LEU A 457 14.61 -7.16 32.47
C LEU A 457 15.07 -6.37 33.71
N GLU A 458 14.58 -6.78 34.87
CA GLU A 458 14.89 -6.21 36.17
C GLU A 458 15.29 -7.33 37.14
N GLU A 459 15.92 -6.96 38.26
CA GLU A 459 16.22 -7.86 39.35
C GLU A 459 16.97 -9.13 38.90
N ASN A 460 17.98 -8.99 38.04
CA ASN A 460 18.75 -10.10 37.46
C ASN A 460 17.89 -11.10 36.65
N GLY A 461 16.84 -10.61 35.99
CA GLY A 461 15.98 -11.43 35.15
C GLY A 461 14.81 -12.11 35.86
N THR A 462 14.65 -11.95 37.18
CA THR A 462 13.51 -12.49 37.90
C THR A 462 12.20 -11.74 37.61
N LYS A 463 12.33 -10.52 37.08
CA LYS A 463 11.21 -9.66 36.67
C LYS A 463 11.49 -9.04 35.30
N ALA A 464 10.43 -8.85 34.51
CA ALA A 464 10.46 -8.04 33.31
C ALA A 464 9.35 -6.98 33.34
N HIS A 465 9.69 -5.73 33.05
CA HIS A 465 8.70 -4.70 32.75
C HIS A 465 8.51 -4.61 31.24
N VAL A 466 7.26 -4.65 30.78
CA VAL A 466 6.93 -4.55 29.36
C VAL A 466 5.98 -3.38 29.11
N THR A 467 6.23 -2.62 28.05
CA THR A 467 5.39 -1.49 27.62
C THR A 467 5.24 -1.51 26.11
N LEU A 468 3.99 -1.63 25.63
CA LEU A 468 3.64 -1.55 24.22
C LEU A 468 2.72 -0.38 23.97
N TRP A 469 2.97 0.42 22.93
CA TRP A 469 2.08 1.49 22.50
C TRP A 469 1.11 0.97 21.44
N SER A 470 -0.17 0.84 21.80
CA SER A 470 -1.26 0.39 20.90
C SER A 470 -2.58 1.03 21.31
N PRO A 471 -2.79 2.34 21.02
CA PRO A 471 -3.97 3.08 21.49
C PRO A 471 -5.28 2.53 20.94
N SER A 472 -5.26 1.90 19.77
CA SER A 472 -6.44 1.34 19.11
C SER A 472 -6.79 -0.09 19.55
N ALA A 473 -6.00 -0.71 20.44
CA ALA A 473 -6.26 -2.06 20.93
C ALA A 473 -7.36 -2.08 21.98
N ASP A 474 -8.22 -3.11 21.94
CA ASP A 474 -9.18 -3.41 23.00
C ASP A 474 -8.54 -4.21 24.12
N GLN A 475 -7.63 -5.12 23.76
CA GLN A 475 -6.84 -5.95 24.65
C GLN A 475 -5.47 -6.26 24.06
N VAL A 476 -4.47 -6.31 24.91
CA VAL A 476 -3.12 -6.79 24.58
C VAL A 476 -2.73 -7.89 25.56
N ASP A 477 -2.35 -9.04 25.02
CA ASP A 477 -1.80 -10.15 25.78
C ASP A 477 -0.33 -10.34 25.40
N ILE A 478 0.52 -10.74 26.34
CA ILE A 478 1.87 -11.23 26.08
C ILE A 478 1.88 -12.75 26.15
N ILE A 479 2.47 -13.38 25.15
CA ILE A 479 2.65 -14.84 25.06
C ILE A 479 4.12 -15.12 25.36
N VAL A 480 4.41 -15.95 26.35
CA VAL A 480 5.78 -16.32 26.70
C VAL A 480 6.06 -17.76 26.28
N TYR A 481 7.20 -17.98 25.65
CA TYR A 481 7.64 -19.26 25.08
C TYR A 481 8.90 -19.77 25.75
N ASP A 482 9.08 -21.09 25.69
CA ASP A 482 10.23 -21.79 26.27
C ASP A 482 11.51 -21.47 25.48
N LYS A 483 12.61 -21.16 26.17
CA LYS A 483 13.90 -20.79 25.55
C LYS A 483 14.59 -21.94 24.79
N ASN A 484 14.29 -23.19 25.12
CA ASN A 484 14.84 -24.37 24.45
C ASN A 484 13.91 -24.94 23.38
N ASN A 485 12.65 -24.47 23.33
CA ASN A 485 11.66 -24.84 22.35
C ASN A 485 10.73 -23.65 22.12
N GLN A 486 11.08 -22.80 21.18
CA GLN A 486 10.33 -21.59 20.89
C GLN A 486 8.88 -21.81 20.41
N ASP A 487 8.50 -23.04 20.08
CA ASP A 487 7.12 -23.37 19.70
C ASP A 487 6.27 -23.75 20.92
N LYS A 488 6.88 -23.96 22.09
CA LYS A 488 6.18 -24.28 23.32
C LYS A 488 5.77 -23.03 24.10
N VAL A 489 4.48 -22.74 24.08
CA VAL A 489 3.89 -21.71 24.92
C VAL A 489 3.95 -22.11 26.40
N LEU A 490 4.45 -21.25 27.25
CA LEU A 490 4.45 -21.43 28.70
C LEU A 490 3.18 -20.85 29.33
N ALA A 491 2.85 -19.60 29.00
CA ALA A 491 1.62 -18.95 29.41
C ALA A 491 1.35 -17.68 28.61
N GLU A 492 0.11 -17.21 28.68
CA GLU A 492 -0.30 -15.87 28.24
C GLU A 492 -0.68 -15.00 29.45
N ARG A 493 -0.42 -13.68 29.35
CA ARG A 493 -0.81 -12.70 30.37
C ARG A 493 -1.36 -11.45 29.70
N THR A 494 -2.50 -10.99 30.16
CA THR A 494 -3.11 -9.72 29.70
C THR A 494 -2.38 -8.53 30.34
N LEU A 495 -2.01 -7.56 29.50
CA LEU A 495 -1.45 -6.29 29.92
C LEU A 495 -2.54 -5.33 30.41
N SER A 496 -2.19 -4.42 31.29
CA SER A 496 -3.07 -3.36 31.75
C SER A 496 -2.90 -2.11 30.90
N LYS A 497 -4.01 -1.37 30.68
CA LYS A 497 -3.95 -0.06 30.02
C LYS A 497 -3.12 0.91 30.84
N GLY A 498 -2.11 1.50 30.21
CA GLY A 498 -1.28 2.57 30.75
C GLY A 498 -1.68 3.94 30.19
N PRO A 499 -0.90 4.98 30.44
CA PRO A 499 -1.15 6.32 29.94
C PRO A 499 -0.91 6.41 28.43
N ARG A 500 -1.59 7.35 27.75
CA ARG A 500 -1.33 7.68 26.36
C ARG A 500 -1.41 6.50 25.37
N GLY A 501 -2.34 5.56 25.60
CA GLY A 501 -2.53 4.40 24.73
C GLY A 501 -1.46 3.31 24.85
N THR A 502 -0.66 3.32 25.92
CA THR A 502 0.25 2.23 26.25
C THR A 502 -0.48 1.07 26.95
N TRP A 503 0.15 -0.09 26.86
CA TRP A 503 -0.23 -1.32 27.59
C TRP A 503 1.00 -1.81 28.32
N GLN A 504 0.84 -2.13 29.61
CA GLN A 504 1.97 -2.39 30.50
C GLN A 504 1.73 -3.60 31.40
N ALA A 505 2.80 -4.32 31.73
CA ALA A 505 2.80 -5.33 32.77
C ALA A 505 4.18 -5.47 33.42
N ASP A 506 4.17 -5.78 34.71
CA ASP A 506 5.29 -6.37 35.41
C ASP A 506 5.11 -7.88 35.41
N LEU A 507 6.03 -8.60 34.81
CA LEU A 507 6.03 -10.05 34.67
C LEU A 507 7.03 -10.65 35.65
N LEU A 508 6.59 -11.48 36.59
CA LEU A 508 7.48 -12.23 37.45
C LEU A 508 7.82 -13.58 36.83
N ALA A 509 9.07 -14.01 36.89
CA ALA A 509 9.48 -15.32 36.39
C ALA A 509 8.63 -16.45 36.99
N THR A 510 8.26 -16.33 38.25
CA THR A 510 7.39 -17.29 38.97
C THR A 510 6.00 -17.42 38.39
N ASP A 511 5.48 -16.41 37.69
CA ASP A 511 4.17 -16.46 36.97
C ASP A 511 4.17 -17.49 35.85
N PHE A 512 5.36 -17.85 35.38
CA PHE A 512 5.60 -18.81 34.27
C PHE A 512 6.23 -20.11 34.79
N GLY A 513 6.39 -20.28 36.11
CA GLY A 513 7.05 -21.42 36.72
C GLY A 513 8.57 -21.43 36.48
N LEU A 514 9.20 -20.25 36.32
CA LEU A 514 10.59 -20.06 36.01
C LEU A 514 11.34 -19.42 37.19
N GLU A 515 12.66 -19.63 37.23
CA GLU A 515 13.54 -18.94 38.18
C GLU A 515 13.90 -17.53 37.65
N ASN A 516 14.10 -17.38 36.33
CA ASN A 516 14.27 -16.10 35.66
C ASN A 516 13.78 -16.15 34.20
N LEU A 517 13.57 -14.97 33.58
CA LEU A 517 13.07 -14.80 32.22
C LEU A 517 14.18 -14.68 31.16
N THR A 518 15.45 -14.63 31.58
CA THR A 518 16.58 -14.41 30.67
C THR A 518 16.65 -15.48 29.59
N GLY A 519 16.64 -15.05 28.33
CA GLY A 519 16.72 -15.91 27.14
C GLY A 519 15.39 -16.59 26.75
N TYR A 520 14.33 -16.39 27.50
CA TYR A 520 12.98 -16.83 27.09
C TYR A 520 12.40 -15.91 26.01
N TYR A 521 11.45 -16.43 25.23
CA TYR A 521 10.92 -15.70 24.09
C TYR A 521 9.50 -15.21 24.33
N TYR A 522 9.09 -14.16 23.61
CA TYR A 522 7.74 -13.62 23.72
C TYR A 522 7.25 -12.98 22.41
N GLN A 523 5.92 -12.87 22.29
CA GLN A 523 5.21 -12.09 21.29
C GLN A 523 4.01 -11.42 21.95
N TYR A 524 3.42 -10.42 21.28
CA TYR A 524 2.16 -9.85 21.71
C TYR A 524 1.00 -10.41 20.88
N ARG A 525 -0.16 -10.58 21.51
CA ARG A 525 -1.45 -10.81 20.87
C ARG A 525 -2.28 -9.56 21.05
N ILE A 526 -2.73 -8.94 19.93
CA ILE A 526 -3.51 -7.71 19.93
C ILE A 526 -4.92 -8.03 19.45
N LYS A 527 -5.93 -7.60 20.20
CA LYS A 527 -7.34 -7.77 19.85
C LYS A 527 -7.97 -6.41 19.55
N ARG A 528 -8.78 -6.37 18.47
CA ARG A 528 -9.61 -5.23 18.06
C ARG A 528 -10.92 -5.76 17.51
N GLY A 529 -12.05 -5.53 18.21
CA GLY A 529 -13.31 -6.18 17.89
C GLY A 529 -13.15 -7.69 17.82
N ASP A 530 -13.55 -8.27 16.69
CA ASP A 530 -13.44 -9.72 16.43
C ASP A 530 -12.07 -10.15 15.87
N GLN A 531 -11.16 -9.20 15.61
CA GLN A 531 -9.84 -9.49 15.07
C GLN A 531 -8.83 -9.75 16.20
N SER A 532 -7.96 -10.74 15.98
CA SER A 532 -6.87 -11.10 16.88
C SER A 532 -5.63 -11.41 16.05
N VAL A 533 -4.52 -10.70 16.32
CA VAL A 533 -3.26 -10.85 15.59
C VAL A 533 -2.10 -11.05 16.55
N ILE A 534 -1.12 -11.89 16.17
CA ILE A 534 0.14 -12.05 16.88
C ILE A 534 1.18 -11.18 16.21
N VAL A 535 1.96 -10.45 16.99
CA VAL A 535 2.96 -9.51 16.50
C VAL A 535 4.28 -9.64 17.26
N LEU A 536 5.38 -9.35 16.56
CA LEU A 536 6.69 -9.15 17.14
C LEU A 536 6.69 -7.82 17.93
N ASP A 537 7.42 -7.78 19.05
CA ASP A 537 7.72 -6.51 19.69
C ASP A 537 8.64 -5.66 18.80
N PRO A 538 8.21 -4.49 18.31
CA PRO A 538 9.07 -3.62 17.50
C PRO A 538 10.26 -3.07 18.27
N TYR A 539 10.23 -3.10 19.60
CA TYR A 539 11.31 -2.65 20.49
C TYR A 539 12.17 -3.80 21.02
N ALA A 540 12.03 -5.01 20.49
CA ALA A 540 12.86 -6.15 20.86
C ALA A 540 14.35 -5.82 20.70
N LYS A 541 15.18 -6.32 21.63
CA LYS A 541 16.65 -6.16 21.61
C LYS A 541 17.35 -7.39 21.04
N SER A 542 16.65 -8.53 20.98
CA SER A 542 17.09 -9.79 20.38
C SER A 542 15.90 -10.65 19.99
N LEU A 543 16.15 -11.65 19.16
CA LEU A 543 15.15 -12.59 18.64
C LEU A 543 15.55 -14.04 18.93
N ALA A 544 14.58 -14.94 18.96
CA ALA A 544 14.81 -16.36 18.73
C ALA A 544 15.36 -16.55 17.31
N ALA A 545 16.16 -17.58 17.10
CA ALA A 545 16.58 -17.94 15.75
C ALA A 545 15.35 -18.21 14.87
N TRP A 546 15.34 -17.63 13.67
CA TRP A 546 14.19 -17.72 12.79
C TRP A 546 14.55 -18.01 11.33
N ASN A 547 13.56 -18.44 10.58
CA ASN A 547 13.66 -18.69 9.15
C ASN A 547 12.46 -18.04 8.46
N SER A 548 12.68 -17.06 7.62
CA SER A 548 11.65 -16.36 6.88
C SER A 548 10.89 -17.26 5.89
N ASP A 549 11.51 -18.34 5.42
CA ASP A 549 10.95 -19.26 4.44
C ASP A 549 10.18 -20.42 5.07
N ASP A 550 10.10 -20.52 6.39
CA ASP A 550 9.42 -21.64 7.08
C ASP A 550 7.89 -21.52 7.03
N ALA A 551 7.37 -21.31 5.83
CA ALA A 551 5.94 -21.29 5.55
C ALA A 551 5.26 -22.65 5.80
N SER A 552 6.04 -23.72 5.95
CA SER A 552 5.51 -25.08 6.16
C SER A 552 4.83 -25.26 7.52
N LYS A 553 5.13 -24.39 8.49
CA LYS A 553 4.59 -24.45 9.86
C LYS A 553 3.35 -23.58 10.11
N GLY A 554 2.92 -22.79 9.12
CA GLY A 554 1.78 -21.90 9.24
C GLY A 554 2.17 -20.41 9.29
N PRO A 555 1.20 -19.49 9.10
CA PRO A 555 1.48 -18.06 9.03
C PRO A 555 2.06 -17.47 10.32
N GLU A 556 1.74 -18.04 11.48
CA GLU A 556 2.29 -17.60 12.77
C GLU A 556 3.79 -17.83 12.91
N HIS A 557 4.37 -18.77 12.19
CA HIS A 557 5.82 -19.04 12.18
C HIS A 557 6.61 -18.06 11.32
N LYS A 558 5.96 -17.27 10.50
CA LYS A 558 6.58 -16.18 9.75
C LYS A 558 6.90 -14.97 10.63
N ILE A 559 6.36 -14.91 11.85
CA ILE A 559 6.55 -13.80 12.76
C ILE A 559 7.60 -14.21 13.78
N ALA A 560 8.76 -13.53 13.76
CA ALA A 560 9.82 -13.76 14.72
C ALA A 560 9.37 -13.54 16.17
N LYS A 561 10.03 -14.21 17.11
CA LYS A 561 9.78 -14.06 18.55
C LYS A 561 10.86 -13.21 19.19
N ALA A 562 10.47 -12.20 19.94
CA ALA A 562 11.40 -11.40 20.74
C ALA A 562 11.99 -12.21 21.89
N ALA A 563 13.21 -11.89 22.30
CA ALA A 563 13.86 -12.52 23.45
C ALA A 563 13.97 -11.55 24.62
N PHE A 564 13.74 -12.04 25.83
CA PHE A 564 14.06 -11.31 27.07
C PHE A 564 15.56 -11.32 27.30
N VAL A 565 16.21 -10.20 27.03
CA VAL A 565 17.65 -10.01 27.19
C VAL A 565 17.96 -8.73 27.97
N ASP A 566 19.08 -8.75 28.69
CA ASP A 566 19.64 -7.57 29.36
C ASP A 566 21.10 -7.38 28.90
N PRO A 567 21.31 -6.76 27.71
CA PRO A 567 22.64 -6.63 27.16
C PRO A 567 23.61 -5.83 28.03
N ALA A 568 23.10 -4.89 28.82
CA ALA A 568 23.94 -4.05 29.70
C ALA A 568 24.66 -4.84 30.79
N ASN A 569 24.14 -6.02 31.16
CA ASN A 569 24.74 -6.87 32.18
C ASN A 569 25.74 -7.89 31.61
N TYR A 570 25.73 -8.16 30.32
CA TYR A 570 26.50 -9.25 29.70
C TYR A 570 27.55 -8.80 28.68
N GLY A 571 27.54 -7.56 28.22
CA GLY A 571 28.49 -7.05 27.22
C GLY A 571 29.70 -6.36 27.81
N PRO A 572 30.61 -5.88 26.94
CA PRO A 572 31.71 -5.03 27.31
C PRO A 572 31.21 -3.82 28.11
N LYS A 573 31.80 -3.55 29.27
CA LYS A 573 31.29 -2.50 30.17
C LYS A 573 31.84 -1.11 29.87
N ASP A 574 32.90 -1.05 29.09
CA ASP A 574 33.63 0.17 28.75
C ASP A 574 33.93 0.15 27.23
N LEU A 575 32.89 0.26 26.40
CA LEU A 575 33.06 0.49 24.97
C LEU A 575 33.57 1.92 24.77
N ASP A 576 34.89 2.07 24.67
CA ASP A 576 35.53 3.33 24.32
C ASP A 576 35.30 3.62 22.83
N TYR A 577 34.95 4.88 22.49
CA TYR A 577 34.93 5.31 21.09
C TYR A 577 36.35 5.37 20.50
N ALA A 578 36.43 5.18 19.18
CA ALA A 578 37.70 5.19 18.47
C ALA A 578 38.41 6.56 18.59
N LYS A 579 39.70 6.55 18.86
CA LYS A 579 40.56 7.75 18.95
C LYS A 579 41.41 7.85 17.68
N ILE A 580 40.78 8.26 16.56
CA ILE A 580 41.48 8.33 15.26
C ILE A 580 42.51 9.42 15.28
N PRO A 581 43.81 9.12 15.06
CA PRO A 581 44.85 10.10 15.02
C PRO A 581 44.66 11.15 13.93
N ASN A 582 44.78 12.44 14.28
CA ASN A 582 44.65 13.58 13.37
C ASN A 582 43.24 13.79 12.79
N PHE A 583 42.25 13.07 13.24
CA PHE A 583 40.84 13.32 12.86
C PHE A 583 40.33 14.60 13.53
N LYS A 584 39.92 15.59 12.74
CA LYS A 584 39.51 16.91 13.21
C LYS A 584 38.09 17.25 12.79
N SER A 585 37.66 16.71 11.67
CA SER A 585 36.35 16.94 11.11
C SER A 585 35.93 15.77 10.26
N ARG A 586 34.64 15.67 9.93
CA ARG A 586 34.08 14.60 9.09
C ARG A 586 34.73 14.51 7.70
N GLU A 587 35.28 15.60 7.20
CA GLU A 587 36.03 15.64 5.92
C GLU A 587 37.32 14.87 5.95
N ASP A 588 37.86 14.55 7.15
CA ASP A 588 39.02 13.71 7.34
C ASP A 588 38.67 12.20 7.28
N ALA A 589 37.41 11.84 7.24
CA ALA A 589 36.97 10.44 7.20
C ALA A 589 37.32 9.79 5.87
N ILE A 590 37.97 8.61 5.96
CA ILE A 590 38.18 7.67 4.85
C ILE A 590 37.32 6.46 5.17
N ILE A 591 36.17 6.37 4.52
CA ILE A 591 35.13 5.37 4.80
C ILE A 591 35.25 4.19 3.84
N TYR A 592 35.29 2.98 4.38
CA TYR A 592 35.27 1.73 3.64
C TYR A 592 33.94 1.01 3.92
N GLU A 593 33.12 0.82 2.90
CA GLU A 593 31.86 0.08 3.01
C GLU A 593 32.12 -1.42 2.89
N ALA A 594 31.54 -2.20 3.79
CA ALA A 594 31.71 -3.65 3.82
C ALA A 594 30.45 -4.38 4.28
N HIS A 595 30.19 -5.52 3.67
CA HIS A 595 29.13 -6.45 4.07
C HIS A 595 29.71 -7.51 5.00
N VAL A 596 29.14 -7.69 6.18
CA VAL A 596 29.69 -8.60 7.22
C VAL A 596 29.93 -10.00 6.68
N ARG A 597 28.94 -10.58 6.02
CA ARG A 597 29.03 -11.94 5.48
C ARG A 597 29.96 -12.04 4.27
N ASP A 598 29.83 -11.13 3.32
CA ASP A 598 30.62 -11.16 2.07
C ASP A 598 32.11 -11.06 2.30
N PHE A 599 32.49 -10.19 3.24
CA PHE A 599 33.91 -9.86 3.50
C PHE A 599 34.73 -11.05 3.93
N THR A 600 34.10 -12.14 4.36
CA THR A 600 34.76 -13.38 4.79
C THR A 600 34.32 -14.63 4.02
N SER A 601 33.42 -14.49 3.03
CA SER A 601 32.83 -15.63 2.31
C SER A 601 33.72 -16.23 1.23
N ASP A 602 34.80 -15.57 0.81
CA ASP A 602 35.72 -16.13 -0.21
C ASP A 602 36.38 -17.40 0.33
N LYS A 603 36.33 -18.48 -0.47
CA LYS A 603 36.96 -19.76 -0.11
C LYS A 603 38.49 -19.66 0.00
N ALA A 604 39.08 -18.71 -0.71
CA ALA A 604 40.54 -18.52 -0.68
C ALA A 604 41.07 -18.12 0.71
N ILE A 605 40.26 -17.36 1.47
CA ILE A 605 40.68 -16.91 2.83
C ILE A 605 40.19 -17.83 3.93
N SER A 606 39.45 -18.92 3.61
CA SER A 606 38.85 -19.80 4.64
C SER A 606 39.93 -20.40 5.62
N ALA A 607 41.15 -20.63 5.15
CA ALA A 607 42.23 -21.15 5.99
C ALA A 607 42.83 -20.08 6.92
N GLU A 608 42.59 -18.82 6.68
CA GLU A 608 43.06 -17.70 7.50
C GLU A 608 42.09 -17.41 8.66
N LEU A 609 40.81 -17.80 8.53
CA LEU A 609 39.76 -17.53 9.50
C LEU A 609 39.80 -18.56 10.65
N LYS A 610 39.67 -18.09 11.87
CA LYS A 610 39.49 -18.91 13.09
C LYS A 610 38.01 -19.17 13.37
N HIS A 611 37.17 -18.19 13.03
CA HIS A 611 35.72 -18.28 13.20
C HIS A 611 35.03 -18.63 11.89
N GLN A 612 33.74 -19.03 11.98
CA GLN A 612 32.90 -19.31 10.81
C GLN A 612 32.80 -18.06 9.94
N PHE A 613 33.01 -18.21 8.63
CA PHE A 613 32.83 -17.14 7.68
C PHE A 613 31.42 -16.53 7.80
N GLY A 614 31.29 -15.26 7.51
CA GLY A 614 30.01 -14.55 7.50
C GLY A 614 29.50 -14.13 8.88
N THR A 615 30.27 -14.38 9.94
CA THR A 615 29.94 -13.94 11.31
C THR A 615 30.63 -12.63 11.67
N PHE A 616 30.14 -11.93 12.69
CA PHE A 616 30.80 -10.76 13.28
C PHE A 616 32.21 -11.09 13.75
N ALA A 617 32.40 -12.23 14.41
CA ALA A 617 33.70 -12.67 14.89
C ALA A 617 34.68 -12.88 13.72
N ALA A 618 34.30 -13.49 12.63
CA ALA A 618 35.13 -13.62 11.44
C ALA A 618 35.42 -12.28 10.77
N PHE A 619 34.44 -11.36 10.74
CA PHE A 619 34.64 -10.02 10.22
C PHE A 619 35.70 -9.26 11.00
N ALA A 620 35.73 -9.37 12.34
CA ALA A 620 36.73 -8.77 13.19
C ALA A 620 38.19 -9.26 12.86
N GLU A 621 38.36 -10.48 12.36
CA GLU A 621 39.66 -11.01 11.95
C GLU A 621 40.24 -10.31 10.71
N ARG A 622 39.47 -9.51 9.98
CA ARG A 622 39.92 -8.72 8.82
C ARG A 622 40.50 -7.35 9.19
N LEU A 623 40.62 -7.06 10.48
CA LEU A 623 41.09 -5.78 11.01
C LEU A 623 42.43 -5.33 10.38
N ASP A 624 43.44 -6.20 10.31
CA ASP A 624 44.76 -5.82 9.80
C ASP A 624 44.69 -5.42 8.31
N TYR A 625 43.87 -6.07 7.50
CA TYR A 625 43.64 -5.69 6.11
C TYR A 625 43.08 -4.26 6.01
N LEU A 626 42.10 -3.92 6.82
CA LEU A 626 41.45 -2.58 6.81
C LEU A 626 42.42 -1.50 7.31
N LYS A 627 43.27 -1.82 8.30
CA LYS A 627 44.34 -0.93 8.77
C LYS A 627 45.41 -0.66 7.68
N ASP A 628 45.80 -1.69 6.95
CA ASP A 628 46.79 -1.56 5.87
C ASP A 628 46.26 -0.70 4.71
N LEU A 629 44.92 -0.67 4.48
CA LEU A 629 44.31 0.23 3.54
C LEU A 629 44.33 1.70 3.99
N GLY A 630 44.55 1.97 5.28
CA GLY A 630 44.62 3.32 5.84
C GLY A 630 43.25 3.98 5.97
N VAL A 631 42.16 3.20 6.08
CA VAL A 631 40.82 3.70 6.33
C VAL A 631 40.69 4.19 7.77
N THR A 632 39.75 5.09 8.01
CA THR A 632 39.46 5.62 9.35
C THR A 632 38.15 5.09 9.89
N HIS A 633 37.20 4.81 8.99
CA HIS A 633 35.84 4.35 9.32
C HIS A 633 35.47 3.15 8.45
N ILE A 634 34.74 2.24 9.04
CA ILE A 634 34.15 1.11 8.35
C ILE A 634 32.64 1.30 8.40
N GLN A 635 32.02 1.44 7.24
CA GLN A 635 30.56 1.43 7.11
C GLN A 635 30.09 0.00 6.90
N LEU A 636 29.38 -0.55 7.86
CA LEU A 636 28.73 -1.85 7.69
C LEU A 636 27.42 -1.67 6.91
N LEU A 637 27.23 -2.44 5.84
CA LEU A 637 25.89 -2.62 5.26
C LEU A 637 24.94 -3.04 6.38
N PRO A 638 23.62 -2.91 6.21
CA PRO A 638 22.66 -3.09 7.31
C PRO A 638 22.93 -4.37 8.10
N VAL A 639 23.16 -4.22 9.40
CA VAL A 639 23.35 -5.32 10.35
C VAL A 639 22.13 -5.58 11.20
N LEU A 640 21.02 -4.89 10.91
CA LEU A 640 19.73 -5.14 11.52
C LEU A 640 19.10 -6.42 10.95
N SER A 641 18.12 -6.98 11.68
CA SER A 641 17.42 -8.19 11.26
C SER A 641 16.58 -7.95 10.00
N TYR A 642 16.77 -8.77 8.98
CA TYR A 642 16.19 -8.66 7.66
C TYR A 642 15.41 -9.91 7.25
N TYR A 643 14.58 -9.80 6.23
CA TYR A 643 13.84 -10.90 5.61
C TYR A 643 14.75 -11.75 4.70
N PHE A 644 14.25 -12.83 4.14
CA PHE A 644 15.00 -13.77 3.29
C PHE A 644 16.24 -14.37 3.95
N VAL A 645 16.06 -14.84 5.18
CA VAL A 645 17.11 -15.44 5.98
C VAL A 645 16.66 -16.75 6.60
N ASN A 646 17.57 -17.71 6.68
CA ASN A 646 17.50 -18.87 7.55
C ASN A 646 18.69 -18.81 8.49
N GLU A 647 18.55 -18.23 9.66
CA GLU A 647 19.62 -18.02 10.61
C GLU A 647 20.30 -19.32 11.02
N LEU A 648 19.55 -20.45 11.07
CA LEU A 648 20.08 -21.77 11.42
C LEU A 648 20.97 -22.40 10.32
N GLN A 649 21.02 -21.78 9.14
CA GLN A 649 21.90 -22.21 8.04
C GLN A 649 22.97 -21.20 7.73
N ASN A 650 23.40 -20.42 8.71
CA ASN A 650 24.42 -19.38 8.56
C ASN A 650 25.79 -19.88 8.06
N GLY A 651 26.11 -21.16 8.24
CA GLY A 651 27.32 -21.81 7.71
C GLY A 651 27.24 -22.20 6.22
N LYS A 652 26.09 -22.05 5.56
CA LYS A 652 25.95 -22.42 4.15
C LYS A 652 26.56 -21.34 3.24
N ARG A 653 27.47 -21.74 2.35
CA ARG A 653 28.03 -20.83 1.34
C ARG A 653 27.05 -20.62 0.19
N LEU A 654 27.10 -19.44 -0.39
CA LEU A 654 26.37 -19.13 -1.59
C LEU A 654 26.96 -19.92 -2.78
N ASP A 655 26.19 -20.82 -3.33
CA ASP A 655 26.49 -21.53 -4.56
C ASP A 655 25.78 -20.91 -5.78
N ALA A 656 24.64 -20.21 -5.56
CA ALA A 656 23.93 -19.46 -6.58
C ALA A 656 23.58 -18.07 -6.02
N TYR A 657 23.82 -17.04 -6.81
CA TYR A 657 23.49 -15.65 -6.46
C TYR A 657 21.98 -15.46 -6.33
N ALA A 658 21.55 -14.70 -5.33
CA ALA A 658 20.15 -14.31 -5.09
C ALA A 658 19.18 -15.49 -4.89
N SER A 659 19.61 -16.58 -4.24
CA SER A 659 18.67 -17.61 -3.79
C SER A 659 18.32 -17.39 -2.31
N SER A 660 17.05 -17.55 -1.94
CA SER A 660 16.57 -17.52 -0.55
C SER A 660 17.26 -18.55 0.37
N ASP A 661 17.76 -19.65 -0.22
CA ASP A 661 18.46 -20.71 0.48
C ASP A 661 19.91 -20.37 0.90
N SER A 662 20.45 -19.24 0.47
CA SER A 662 21.87 -18.93 0.62
C SER A 662 22.20 -17.99 1.78
N ASN A 663 21.20 -17.38 2.41
CA ASN A 663 21.35 -16.31 3.38
C ASN A 663 22.16 -15.11 2.84
N TYR A 664 22.14 -14.89 1.53
CA TYR A 664 22.79 -13.75 0.91
C TYR A 664 21.79 -12.62 0.73
N ASN A 665 21.80 -11.67 1.65
CA ASN A 665 20.99 -10.47 1.61
C ASN A 665 21.86 -9.28 2.03
N TRP A 666 21.71 -8.15 1.37
CA TRP A 666 22.43 -6.94 1.74
C TRP A 666 21.86 -6.23 2.97
N GLY A 667 20.68 -6.68 3.46
CA GLY A 667 20.04 -6.20 4.67
C GLY A 667 19.04 -5.06 4.48
N TYR A 668 18.70 -4.74 3.22
CA TYR A 668 17.72 -3.67 2.92
C TYR A 668 16.26 -4.13 2.90
N ASP A 669 15.97 -5.29 3.47
CA ASP A 669 14.62 -5.83 3.67
C ASP A 669 14.29 -5.94 5.16
N PRO A 670 14.19 -4.82 5.91
CA PRO A 670 14.14 -4.86 7.37
C PRO A 670 12.89 -5.54 7.90
N VAL A 671 13.09 -6.36 8.95
CA VAL A 671 12.05 -7.00 9.77
C VAL A 671 12.04 -6.41 11.17
N GLN A 672 13.21 -6.03 11.68
CA GLN A 672 13.36 -5.47 13.03
C GLN A 672 14.56 -4.50 13.06
N TYR A 673 14.29 -3.24 13.37
CA TYR A 673 15.31 -2.19 13.32
C TYR A 673 16.27 -2.16 14.52
N ASN A 674 15.95 -2.85 15.63
CA ASN A 674 16.69 -2.77 16.89
C ASN A 674 17.54 -4.00 17.18
N VAL A 675 17.47 -5.03 16.36
CA VAL A 675 18.08 -6.33 16.62
C VAL A 675 19.19 -6.61 15.59
N PRO A 676 20.41 -6.97 16.03
CA PRO A 676 21.43 -7.45 15.10
C PRO A 676 20.99 -8.72 14.37
N GLU A 677 21.39 -8.84 13.13
CA GLU A 677 21.07 -10.00 12.28
C GLU A 677 21.68 -11.30 12.86
N GLY A 678 20.81 -12.30 13.05
CA GLY A 678 21.19 -13.55 13.70
C GLY A 678 22.08 -14.44 12.86
N SER A 679 21.99 -14.37 11.53
CA SER A 679 22.88 -15.12 10.64
C SER A 679 24.34 -14.67 10.71
N TYR A 680 24.59 -13.48 11.29
CA TYR A 680 25.95 -12.98 11.55
C TYR A 680 26.52 -13.41 12.92
N ALA A 681 25.73 -14.12 13.74
CA ALA A 681 26.21 -14.70 14.99
C ALA A 681 26.73 -16.13 14.78
N SER A 682 27.68 -16.54 15.63
CA SER A 682 28.23 -17.90 15.61
C SER A 682 27.18 -18.95 16.05
N ASP A 683 26.31 -18.61 16.98
CA ASP A 683 25.18 -19.43 17.43
C ASP A 683 23.87 -18.61 17.42
N PRO A 684 23.07 -18.69 16.36
CA PRO A 684 21.79 -18.00 16.29
C PRO A 684 20.77 -18.41 17.34
N ASN A 685 20.91 -19.60 17.97
CA ASN A 685 20.00 -20.06 19.03
C ASN A 685 20.27 -19.37 20.38
N ASP A 686 21.47 -18.84 20.58
CA ASP A 686 21.75 -18.01 21.75
C ASP A 686 21.34 -16.56 21.44
N PRO A 687 20.27 -16.03 22.06
CA PRO A 687 19.84 -14.66 21.81
C PRO A 687 20.83 -13.58 22.23
N TYR A 688 21.86 -13.95 23.02
CA TYR A 688 22.96 -13.05 23.38
C TYR A 688 24.10 -13.05 22.34
N ALA A 689 24.31 -14.14 21.61
CA ALA A 689 25.44 -14.25 20.69
C ALA A 689 25.49 -13.10 19.67
N ARG A 690 24.37 -12.79 19.02
CA ARG A 690 24.28 -11.69 18.03
C ARG A 690 24.62 -10.32 18.61
N ILE A 691 24.31 -10.11 19.91
CA ILE A 691 24.59 -8.87 20.62
C ILE A 691 26.07 -8.79 21.00
N LEU A 692 26.58 -9.81 21.70
CA LEU A 692 27.92 -9.82 22.26
C LEU A 692 28.99 -9.83 21.15
N GLU A 693 28.77 -10.61 20.09
CA GLU A 693 29.71 -10.67 18.97
C GLU A 693 29.79 -9.34 18.20
N LEU A 694 28.66 -8.63 18.01
CA LEU A 694 28.69 -7.30 17.41
C LEU A 694 29.41 -6.30 18.31
N GLN A 695 29.17 -6.33 19.64
CA GLN A 695 29.87 -5.49 20.61
C GLN A 695 31.37 -5.76 20.60
N ASP A 696 31.79 -7.03 20.65
CA ASP A 696 33.18 -7.42 20.62
C ASP A 696 33.87 -7.02 19.30
N THR A 697 33.13 -7.10 18.19
CA THR A 697 33.62 -6.65 16.89
C THR A 697 33.92 -5.15 16.88
N ILE A 698 32.94 -4.34 17.31
CA ILE A 698 33.10 -2.89 17.38
C ILE A 698 34.24 -2.51 18.35
N ASP A 699 34.33 -3.11 19.55
CA ASP A 699 35.38 -2.88 20.51
C ASP A 699 36.76 -3.23 19.93
N THR A 700 36.87 -4.31 19.14
CA THR A 700 38.11 -4.70 18.44
C THR A 700 38.55 -3.61 17.45
N TYR A 701 37.63 -3.02 16.70
CA TYR A 701 37.96 -1.93 15.78
C TYR A 701 38.30 -0.64 16.51
N HIS A 702 37.58 -0.30 17.58
CA HIS A 702 37.85 0.88 18.40
C HIS A 702 39.25 0.85 19.03
N ARG A 703 39.65 -0.30 19.58
CA ARG A 703 41.04 -0.49 20.11
C ARG A 703 42.12 -0.32 19.07
N ALA A 704 41.75 -0.50 17.79
CA ALA A 704 42.67 -0.27 16.67
C ALA A 704 42.57 1.16 16.09
N ASN A 705 41.82 2.05 16.72
CA ASN A 705 41.51 3.41 16.27
C ASN A 705 40.74 3.49 14.93
N LEU A 706 39.85 2.53 14.68
CA LEU A 706 38.94 2.52 13.56
C LEU A 706 37.52 2.70 14.07
N SER A 707 36.81 3.64 13.51
CA SER A 707 35.38 3.89 13.81
C SER A 707 34.50 2.99 13.00
N VAL A 708 33.29 2.69 13.52
CA VAL A 708 32.29 1.84 12.87
C VAL A 708 30.99 2.63 12.63
N ILE A 709 30.56 2.67 11.38
CA ILE A 709 29.34 3.33 10.93
C ILE A 709 28.32 2.23 10.56
N MET A 710 27.07 2.43 10.93
CA MET A 710 25.97 1.53 10.55
C MET A 710 25.14 2.14 9.43
N ASP A 711 24.87 1.34 8.41
CA ASP A 711 23.82 1.66 7.43
C ASP A 711 22.44 1.34 8.01
N VAL A 712 21.56 2.33 8.06
CA VAL A 712 20.24 2.22 8.67
C VAL A 712 19.12 2.42 7.66
N VAL A 713 18.11 1.56 7.71
CA VAL A 713 17.02 1.46 6.73
C VAL A 713 15.68 1.80 7.39
N TYR A 714 15.53 3.03 7.93
CA TYR A 714 14.27 3.46 8.58
C TYR A 714 13.21 3.94 7.59
N ASN A 715 13.49 3.93 6.30
CA ASN A 715 12.63 4.49 5.27
C ASN A 715 11.47 3.57 4.85
N HIS A 716 11.63 2.25 4.96
CA HIS A 716 10.63 1.24 4.62
C HIS A 716 10.79 -0.04 5.43
N VAL A 717 9.86 -0.97 5.29
CA VAL A 717 9.95 -2.37 5.74
C VAL A 717 9.67 -3.31 4.57
N TYR A 718 10.10 -4.55 4.66
CA TYR A 718 9.91 -5.52 3.57
C TYR A 718 8.42 -5.76 3.28
N GLN A 719 7.63 -6.11 4.30
CA GLN A 719 6.18 -6.35 4.13
C GLN A 719 5.38 -5.56 5.18
N ALA A 720 4.85 -4.42 4.77
CA ALA A 720 4.14 -3.52 5.67
C ALA A 720 2.90 -4.15 6.31
N ASP A 721 2.20 -5.06 5.62
CA ASP A 721 1.00 -5.73 6.16
C ASP A 721 1.32 -6.76 7.25
N GLU A 722 2.49 -7.40 7.16
CA GLU A 722 2.94 -8.41 8.13
C GLU A 722 3.79 -7.80 9.25
N TYR A 723 4.32 -6.58 9.03
CA TYR A 723 5.19 -5.94 10.00
C TYR A 723 4.41 -5.46 11.22
N ALA A 724 5.05 -5.56 12.37
CA ALA A 724 4.46 -5.24 13.67
C ALA A 724 3.77 -3.87 13.72
N PHE A 725 4.30 -2.85 13.09
CA PHE A 725 3.76 -1.49 13.10
C PHE A 725 2.31 -1.39 12.65
N GLU A 726 1.99 -1.97 11.47
CA GLU A 726 0.63 -1.91 10.95
C GLU A 726 -0.32 -2.74 11.81
N GLN A 727 0.16 -3.86 12.31
CA GLN A 727 -0.62 -4.74 13.17
C GLN A 727 -0.87 -4.14 14.57
N ILE A 728 0.06 -3.31 15.08
CA ILE A 728 -0.05 -2.65 16.38
C ILE A 728 -0.95 -1.42 16.32
N VAL A 729 -0.77 -0.55 15.32
CA VAL A 729 -1.56 0.68 15.13
C VAL A 729 -1.85 0.88 13.65
N PRO A 730 -2.90 0.25 13.13
CA PRO A 730 -3.25 0.34 11.70
C PRO A 730 -3.34 1.77 11.20
N GLY A 731 -2.74 2.03 10.02
CA GLY A 731 -2.78 3.31 9.34
C GLY A 731 -1.89 4.40 9.97
N TYR A 732 -1.00 4.06 10.94
CA TYR A 732 -0.21 5.08 11.63
C TYR A 732 1.26 5.15 11.21
N PHE A 733 1.96 4.05 10.99
CA PHE A 733 3.40 4.07 10.76
C PHE A 733 3.82 4.31 9.31
N TYR A 734 2.89 4.13 8.35
CA TYR A 734 3.16 4.36 6.93
C TYR A 734 2.38 5.54 6.38
N ARG A 735 2.88 6.13 5.29
CA ARG A 735 2.16 7.17 4.55
C ARG A 735 1.13 6.55 3.61
N TYR A 736 0.02 7.26 3.44
CA TYR A 736 -1.07 6.87 2.55
C TYR A 736 -1.43 8.03 1.63
N ASN A 737 -1.79 7.74 0.40
CA ASN A 737 -2.30 8.73 -0.55
C ASN A 737 -3.77 9.09 -0.25
N ALA A 738 -4.34 9.98 -1.06
CA ALA A 738 -5.73 10.43 -0.88
C ALA A 738 -6.77 9.30 -1.07
N GLU A 739 -6.41 8.27 -1.81
CA GLU A 739 -7.20 7.08 -2.11
C GLU A 739 -7.15 6.03 -0.99
N GLY A 740 -6.29 6.23 0.03
CA GLY A 740 -6.07 5.30 1.14
C GLY A 740 -5.10 4.16 0.81
N GLU A 741 -4.34 4.26 -0.28
CA GLU A 741 -3.28 3.32 -0.63
C GLU A 741 -1.96 3.78 0.00
N ARG A 742 -1.09 2.84 0.39
CA ARG A 742 0.27 3.19 0.86
C ARG A 742 1.07 3.88 -0.25
N THR A 743 1.79 4.91 0.11
CA THR A 743 2.73 5.55 -0.81
C THR A 743 3.95 4.68 -1.03
N ASN A 744 4.61 4.86 -2.17
CA ASN A 744 5.77 4.07 -2.60
C ASN A 744 6.88 4.97 -3.17
N GLY A 745 7.23 6.02 -2.43
CA GLY A 745 8.35 6.91 -2.78
C GLY A 745 9.71 6.26 -2.61
N THR A 746 9.80 5.22 -1.78
CA THR A 746 10.97 4.37 -1.61
C THR A 746 11.16 3.35 -2.73
N PHE A 747 10.16 3.09 -3.56
CA PHE A 747 10.09 1.97 -4.52
C PHE A 747 10.12 0.57 -3.88
N CYS A 748 9.89 0.49 -2.55
CA CYS A 748 9.89 -0.76 -1.77
C CYS A 748 8.48 -1.11 -1.24
N GLY A 749 7.42 -0.55 -1.85
CA GLY A 749 6.03 -0.86 -1.52
C GLY A 749 5.44 -0.07 -0.35
N ASN A 750 6.24 0.67 0.41
CA ASN A 750 5.77 1.49 1.53
C ASN A 750 6.78 2.58 1.90
N ASP A 751 6.28 3.67 2.49
CA ASP A 751 7.08 4.78 3.02
C ASP A 751 6.77 4.95 4.51
N VAL A 752 7.80 4.84 5.36
CA VAL A 752 7.66 5.09 6.80
C VAL A 752 7.42 6.58 7.05
N ALA A 753 6.40 6.88 7.83
CA ALA A 753 5.92 8.24 8.13
C ALA A 753 6.71 8.88 9.29
N SER A 754 7.97 9.25 9.04
CA SER A 754 8.89 9.78 10.06
C SER A 754 8.41 11.07 10.72
N GLU A 755 7.53 11.84 10.06
CA GLU A 755 6.93 13.06 10.56
C GLU A 755 5.98 12.85 11.75
N ARG A 756 5.51 11.63 11.98
CA ARG A 756 4.58 11.29 13.08
C ARG A 756 5.33 11.09 14.38
N SER A 757 4.77 11.57 15.49
CA SER A 757 5.48 11.67 16.77
C SER A 757 6.00 10.33 17.29
N MET A 758 5.20 9.25 17.20
CA MET A 758 5.61 7.94 17.69
C MET A 758 6.55 7.19 16.74
N VAL A 759 6.52 7.48 15.44
CA VAL A 759 7.52 6.99 14.48
C VAL A 759 8.87 7.65 14.76
N ARG A 760 8.89 8.98 14.93
CA ARG A 760 10.08 9.74 15.34
C ARG A 760 10.63 9.25 16.68
N HIS A 761 9.75 9.02 17.66
CA HIS A 761 10.13 8.46 18.96
C HIS A 761 10.81 7.10 18.81
N TYR A 762 10.24 6.24 17.96
CA TYR A 762 10.80 4.91 17.68
C TYR A 762 12.20 5.00 17.09
N ILE A 763 12.38 5.78 16.01
CA ILE A 763 13.70 5.94 15.36
C ILE A 763 14.72 6.52 16.34
N LYS A 764 14.34 7.50 17.17
CA LYS A 764 15.21 8.07 18.21
C LYS A 764 15.62 7.05 19.27
N GLN A 765 14.68 6.24 19.75
CA GLN A 765 14.96 5.19 20.74
C GLN A 765 15.87 4.11 20.14
N SER A 766 15.62 3.71 18.90
CA SER A 766 16.45 2.76 18.14
C SER A 766 17.88 3.26 17.98
N LEU A 767 18.08 4.46 17.47
CA LEU A 767 19.40 5.05 17.29
C LEU A 767 20.15 5.21 18.62
N LYS A 768 19.45 5.66 19.66
CA LYS A 768 20.05 5.74 20.99
C LYS A 768 20.55 4.38 21.47
N GLN A 769 19.80 3.30 21.19
CA GLN A 769 20.24 1.94 21.51
C GLN A 769 21.51 1.57 20.74
N TRP A 770 21.58 1.80 19.43
CA TRP A 770 22.77 1.51 18.63
C TRP A 770 24.02 2.27 19.10
N VAL A 771 23.85 3.53 19.50
CA VAL A 771 24.96 4.32 20.06
C VAL A 771 25.36 3.80 21.43
N SER A 772 24.41 3.73 22.38
CA SER A 772 24.75 3.49 23.79
C SER A 772 25.06 2.04 24.13
N LEU A 773 24.50 1.07 23.37
CA LEU A 773 24.68 -0.35 23.62
C LEU A 773 25.83 -0.94 22.81
N TYR A 774 26.03 -0.46 21.58
CA TYR A 774 27.02 -1.02 20.65
C TYR A 774 28.21 -0.09 20.40
N GLY A 775 28.08 1.20 20.64
CA GLY A 775 29.17 2.16 20.43
C GLY A 775 29.38 2.55 18.96
N PHE A 776 28.35 2.51 18.11
CA PHE A 776 28.49 2.98 16.73
C PHE A 776 28.87 4.45 16.69
N ASP A 777 29.89 4.77 15.88
CA ASP A 777 30.46 6.13 15.70
C ASP A 777 29.75 6.92 14.60
N GLY A 778 28.80 6.33 13.91
CA GLY A 778 28.08 7.02 12.85
C GLY A 778 26.95 6.21 12.23
N PHE A 779 26.15 6.92 11.42
CA PHE A 779 25.02 6.33 10.71
C PHE A 779 24.94 6.86 9.28
N ARG A 780 24.80 5.96 8.33
CA ARG A 780 24.41 6.26 6.96
C ARG A 780 22.92 5.94 6.81
N PHE A 781 22.12 6.94 6.45
CA PHE A 781 20.68 6.75 6.22
C PHE A 781 20.41 6.37 4.77
N ASP A 782 19.96 5.15 4.57
CA ASP A 782 19.41 4.71 3.30
C ASP A 782 18.19 5.53 2.93
N LEU A 783 18.06 5.95 1.66
CA LEU A 783 16.98 6.79 1.15
C LEU A 783 16.61 7.93 2.11
N MET A 784 17.59 8.65 2.64
CA MET A 784 17.39 9.72 3.63
C MET A 784 16.35 10.74 3.19
N GLY A 785 16.22 10.97 1.88
CA GLY A 785 15.26 11.91 1.31
C GLY A 785 13.78 11.59 1.55
N ILE A 786 13.44 10.41 2.04
CA ILE A 786 12.08 10.04 2.46
C ILE A 786 11.75 10.59 3.85
N HIS A 787 12.75 10.79 4.71
CA HIS A 787 12.54 11.28 6.06
C HIS A 787 12.28 12.78 6.11
N ASP A 788 11.57 13.22 7.13
CA ASP A 788 11.37 14.65 7.39
C ASP A 788 12.59 15.26 8.11
N ILE A 789 12.84 16.53 7.81
CA ILE A 789 13.97 17.29 8.36
C ILE A 789 13.92 17.38 9.89
N THR A 790 12.73 17.49 10.48
CA THR A 790 12.58 17.59 11.95
C THR A 790 13.08 16.32 12.61
N THR A 791 12.71 15.16 12.09
CA THR A 791 13.18 13.87 12.59
C THR A 791 14.69 13.75 12.45
N MET A 792 15.26 14.09 11.31
CA MET A 792 16.72 14.06 11.11
C MET A 792 17.48 14.97 12.07
N ASN A 793 16.97 16.18 12.31
CA ASN A 793 17.58 17.10 13.27
C ASN A 793 17.47 16.62 14.73
N GLU A 794 16.32 16.01 15.10
CA GLU A 794 16.15 15.43 16.44
C GLU A 794 17.02 14.19 16.67
N ILE A 795 17.16 13.34 15.67
CA ILE A 795 18.08 12.20 15.66
C ILE A 795 19.51 12.68 15.87
N ARG A 796 19.95 13.65 15.07
CA ARG A 796 21.27 14.22 15.20
C ARG A 796 21.53 14.74 16.62
N LYS A 797 20.59 15.51 17.15
CA LYS A 797 20.68 16.06 18.50
C LYS A 797 20.76 14.95 19.55
N ALA A 798 19.98 13.86 19.39
CA ALA A 798 19.98 12.74 20.31
C ALA A 798 21.32 11.97 20.28
N ALA A 799 21.84 11.70 19.09
CA ALA A 799 23.11 11.01 18.89
C ALA A 799 24.29 11.82 19.45
N THR A 800 24.40 13.10 19.11
CA THR A 800 25.48 13.97 19.57
C THR A 800 25.42 14.31 21.06
N ALA A 801 24.27 14.09 21.71
CA ALA A 801 24.18 14.21 23.17
C ALA A 801 24.86 13.02 23.88
N VAL A 802 25.02 11.89 23.21
CA VAL A 802 25.76 10.71 23.70
C VAL A 802 27.24 10.87 23.34
N ASP A 803 27.54 11.07 22.04
CA ASP A 803 28.92 11.34 21.56
C ASP A 803 28.92 12.45 20.50
N PRO A 804 29.57 13.59 20.76
CA PRO A 804 29.66 14.69 19.80
C PRO A 804 30.41 14.37 18.49
N SER A 805 31.21 13.30 18.47
CA SER A 805 32.00 12.90 17.29
C SER A 805 31.21 12.07 16.28
N ILE A 806 29.98 11.66 16.59
CA ILE A 806 29.15 10.85 15.73
C ILE A 806 28.92 11.52 14.36
N ILE A 807 29.18 10.76 13.29
CA ILE A 807 28.95 11.19 11.91
C ILE A 807 27.57 10.70 11.44
N ILE A 808 26.76 11.62 10.91
CA ILE A 808 25.49 11.27 10.28
C ILE A 808 25.46 11.80 8.85
N TYR A 809 25.18 10.94 7.89
CA TYR A 809 25.02 11.26 6.48
C TYR A 809 24.00 10.31 5.83
N GLY A 810 23.69 10.50 4.58
CA GLY A 810 22.73 9.61 3.92
C GLY A 810 22.47 9.96 2.46
N GLU A 811 21.62 9.17 1.82
CA GLU A 811 21.20 9.34 0.44
C GLU A 811 20.09 10.39 0.35
N GLY A 812 20.50 11.61 0.01
CA GLY A 812 19.58 12.75 -0.14
C GLY A 812 18.92 12.81 -1.51
N TRP A 813 18.45 11.70 -2.05
CA TRP A 813 17.70 11.68 -3.31
C TRP A 813 16.43 12.53 -3.23
N ALA A 814 16.01 13.07 -4.37
CA ALA A 814 14.71 13.72 -4.49
C ALA A 814 13.61 12.64 -4.52
N ALA A 815 13.29 12.11 -3.36
CA ALA A 815 12.24 11.11 -3.22
C ALA A 815 10.88 11.74 -3.49
N LYS A 816 10.03 11.07 -4.24
CA LYS A 816 8.65 11.48 -4.43
C LYS A 816 7.81 10.97 -3.26
N ALA A 817 7.75 11.76 -2.19
CA ALA A 817 6.81 11.55 -1.09
C ALA A 817 5.64 12.55 -1.24
N PRO A 818 4.64 12.27 -2.09
CA PRO A 818 3.63 13.25 -2.50
C PRO A 818 2.76 13.76 -1.35
N GLN A 819 2.81 13.11 -0.18
CA GLN A 819 2.07 13.49 1.01
C GLN A 819 2.83 14.47 1.91
N MET A 820 4.08 14.79 1.56
CA MET A 820 4.93 15.70 2.30
C MET A 820 5.34 16.90 1.43
N PRO A 821 5.37 18.12 1.97
CA PRO A 821 5.99 19.25 1.27
C PRO A 821 7.47 18.94 0.96
N GLU A 822 7.89 19.13 -0.28
CA GLU A 822 9.28 18.85 -0.69
C GLU A 822 10.33 19.58 0.16
N ASP A 823 10.02 20.78 0.62
CA ASP A 823 10.90 21.57 1.49
C ASP A 823 10.97 21.03 2.93
N SER A 824 10.14 20.07 3.32
CA SER A 824 10.18 19.39 4.61
C SER A 824 10.96 18.07 4.59
N LEU A 825 11.35 17.60 3.42
CA LEU A 825 12.07 16.33 3.25
C LEU A 825 13.59 16.51 3.37
N ALA A 826 14.28 15.50 3.90
CA ALA A 826 15.72 15.49 4.13
C ALA A 826 16.51 15.21 2.83
N MET A 827 16.12 15.86 1.75
CA MET A 827 16.76 15.77 0.44
C MET A 827 18.02 16.64 0.38
N LYS A 828 18.92 16.32 -0.57
CA LYS A 828 20.14 17.09 -0.83
C LYS A 828 19.88 18.61 -1.00
N ALA A 829 18.80 18.98 -1.65
CA ALA A 829 18.41 20.38 -1.83
C ALA A 829 18.13 21.11 -0.51
N ASN A 830 17.79 20.39 0.56
CA ASN A 830 17.40 20.93 1.87
C ASN A 830 18.47 20.76 2.96
N THR A 831 19.68 20.32 2.62
CA THR A 831 20.78 20.07 3.59
C THR A 831 21.16 21.30 4.41
N TYR A 832 20.96 22.53 3.87
CA TYR A 832 21.18 23.78 4.60
C TYR A 832 20.27 23.93 5.84
N ARG A 833 19.18 23.16 5.94
CA ARG A 833 18.26 23.12 7.08
C ARG A 833 18.60 22.01 8.09
N MET A 834 19.64 21.25 7.82
CA MET A 834 20.12 20.15 8.64
C MET A 834 21.61 20.42 9.01
N PRO A 835 21.87 21.44 9.86
CA PRO A 835 23.23 21.75 10.28
C PRO A 835 23.80 20.58 11.09
N GLY A 836 24.93 20.04 10.63
CA GLY A 836 25.49 18.86 11.26
C GLY A 836 26.98 18.82 11.20
#